data_83ada15efba94ea46ec17ff189c3ff34
#
_entry.id   83ada15efba94ea46ec17ff189c3ff34
#
_cell.length_a   1.000
_cell.length_b   1.000
_cell.length_c   1.000
_cell.angle_alpha   90.00
_cell.angle_beta   90.00
_cell.angle_gamma   90.00
#
_symmetry.space_group_name_H-M   'P 1'
#
loop_
_entity.id
_entity.type
_entity.pdbx_description
1 polymer ?
#
loop_
_entity_poly.entity_id
_entity_poly.type
_entity_poly.pdbx_seq_one_letter_code
_entity_poly.pdbx_strand_id
1 'polypeptide(L)'
;MSLPTVLRQAPLVAALVLAGGQAHAAADSLNLFTEGEGLQALNLQELADASGYDTAQIDTWLRGGTYALRSGGTPRAWHYDAAAGILYFAAERHETEHTARNAHRLYRGVADAGPMWVVQGPGPATGSPGVFGERLVLEEDQVYAPWSSRDPEAHYWFWDYVYAGTSKDRLRLPLALPDPVAGGCGIQPRLRVHLQGSSDLSTDVDHQVLGILNPDGNGPSASVAFDAFAAQVLDIPFSSDALAASGNELELVSEPRPGVSRSLQRLDRIEVEYCRQMRAEDGQLWVRQAGPGVVTVAGLPGLEIAVIQDPGQPTAVWRKDLTVAPDGAEGYQVSFDAPATADYLIAHLGAAHTPATEVDDPSDLTSAANAADYLIIAPKAEMQAAAEALAAHRAADGLIVKIAWLQDVYDEFSLGRTSPLAIRTFLETALTWNRVPTYVVFLGRGTLNHKGRPDHFPGESLIPVRMASGPWGLFPSDNRYCDTNGDGIPEFACGRIPAETDVEALAYVEKLAAYESATIGDWMDLMIGVADDADPVSGDFPGDAAVSEALVSSLGYSVNARHFTGAGLTQFQDALKAAWNQGAALSAYWGHGGYDRWGAENFLPLADIAGLSNAPRLPIAAGLTCYAGNDSYPGFAALAAAMVVNPDGGAIATWMPTHQSLNAGAVTLGDHFLELLAGDKLTVGEAAAEAKARALVDDVPAWELDLFEVAGDPAVRLP
;
A
#
# COMPACT_ATOMS: atom_id res chain seq x y z
N MET A 1 -20.06 3.26 39.59
CA MET A 1 -21.21 3.95 38.99
C MET A 1 -21.10 3.66 37.49
N SER A 2 -21.95 2.78 37.01
CA SER A 2 -21.97 2.25 35.63
C SER A 2 -22.73 3.23 34.73
N LEU A 3 -22.11 3.60 33.60
CA LEU A 3 -22.76 4.31 32.51
C LEU A 3 -23.43 3.30 31.58
N PRO A 4 -24.60 3.55 31.03
CA PRO A 4 -25.31 2.61 30.16
C PRO A 4 -24.82 2.71 28.72
N THR A 5 -24.54 1.56 28.14
CA THR A 5 -24.26 1.33 26.73
C THR A 5 -25.53 1.63 25.90
N VAL A 6 -25.48 2.67 25.08
CA VAL A 6 -26.51 2.92 24.05
C VAL A 6 -26.05 2.33 22.74
N LEU A 7 -26.54 1.14 22.45
CA LEU A 7 -26.52 0.55 21.13
C LEU A 7 -27.39 1.39 20.17
N ARG A 8 -26.79 2.15 19.28
CA ARG A 8 -27.48 2.68 18.09
C ARG A 8 -27.35 1.67 16.98
N GLN A 9 -28.42 0.95 16.71
CA GLN A 9 -28.61 0.21 15.47
C GLN A 9 -28.69 1.22 14.32
N ALA A 10 -27.72 1.19 13.43
CA ALA A 10 -27.83 1.80 12.11
C ALA A 10 -28.75 0.93 11.24
N PRO A 11 -29.67 1.50 10.46
CA PRO A 11 -30.44 0.72 9.52
C PRO A 11 -29.56 0.23 8.37
N LEU A 12 -29.54 -1.09 8.14
CA LEU A 12 -29.07 -1.68 6.91
C LEU A 12 -29.96 -1.12 5.77
N VAL A 13 -29.48 -0.16 5.03
CA VAL A 13 -30.02 0.17 3.71
C VAL A 13 -29.44 -0.87 2.76
N ALA A 14 -30.22 -1.92 2.50
CA ALA A 14 -29.96 -2.81 1.40
C ALA A 14 -30.11 -1.97 0.11
N ALA A 15 -28.98 -1.54 -0.44
CA ALA A 15 -28.93 -1.02 -1.79
C ALA A 15 -29.31 -2.19 -2.72
N LEU A 16 -30.52 -2.13 -3.26
CA LEU A 16 -30.96 -2.96 -4.36
C LEU A 16 -30.16 -2.50 -5.58
N VAL A 17 -29.00 -3.12 -5.82
CA VAL A 17 -28.29 -3.02 -7.08
C VAL A 17 -29.18 -3.70 -8.10
N LEU A 18 -29.95 -2.91 -8.84
CA LEU A 18 -30.53 -3.31 -10.12
C LEU A 18 -29.33 -3.50 -11.06
N ALA A 19 -28.82 -4.73 -11.10
CA ALA A 19 -27.93 -5.17 -12.15
C ALA A 19 -28.67 -5.08 -13.48
N GLY A 20 -28.66 -3.90 -14.08
CA GLY A 20 -28.84 -3.74 -15.51
C GLY A 20 -27.59 -4.32 -16.15
N GLY A 21 -27.64 -5.59 -16.56
CA GLY A 21 -26.55 -6.23 -17.29
C GLY A 21 -26.28 -5.44 -18.57
N GLN A 22 -25.31 -4.55 -18.55
CA GLN A 22 -24.60 -4.16 -19.76
C GLN A 22 -23.89 -5.43 -20.21
N ALA A 23 -24.25 -5.93 -21.38
CA ALA A 23 -23.50 -6.99 -22.04
C ALA A 23 -22.11 -6.42 -22.33
N HIS A 24 -21.13 -6.73 -21.47
CA HIS A 24 -19.75 -6.45 -21.78
C HIS A 24 -19.39 -7.15 -23.09
N ALA A 25 -18.62 -6.47 -23.95
CA ALA A 25 -18.01 -7.15 -25.09
C ALA A 25 -17.19 -8.32 -24.52
N ALA A 26 -17.28 -9.49 -25.17
CA ALA A 26 -16.57 -10.66 -24.69
C ALA A 26 -15.06 -10.41 -24.67
N ALA A 27 -14.43 -10.68 -23.54
CA ALA A 27 -13.01 -10.40 -23.29
C ALA A 27 -12.12 -11.64 -23.49
N ASP A 28 -11.07 -11.48 -24.28
CA ASP A 28 -10.10 -12.54 -24.53
C ASP A 28 -9.03 -12.69 -23.43
N SER A 29 -9.02 -11.80 -22.45
CA SER A 29 -8.08 -11.79 -21.31
C SER A 29 -8.79 -11.51 -20.00
N LEU A 30 -8.40 -12.26 -18.97
CA LEU A 30 -8.86 -12.12 -17.59
C LEU A 30 -7.68 -11.99 -16.64
N ASN A 31 -7.75 -11.07 -15.73
CA ASN A 31 -6.91 -11.03 -14.55
C ASN A 31 -7.52 -11.93 -13.47
N LEU A 32 -6.69 -12.82 -12.91
CA LEU A 32 -7.05 -13.74 -11.83
C LEU A 32 -6.22 -13.37 -10.60
N PHE A 33 -6.85 -13.05 -9.49
CA PHE A 33 -6.18 -12.66 -8.26
C PHE A 33 -6.30 -13.75 -7.22
N THR A 34 -5.16 -14.15 -6.64
CA THR A 34 -5.07 -15.19 -5.61
C THR A 34 -4.48 -14.64 -4.32
N GLU A 35 -4.98 -15.12 -3.20
CA GLU A 35 -4.43 -14.88 -1.87
C GLU A 35 -3.86 -16.19 -1.34
N GLY A 36 -2.61 -16.16 -0.85
CA GLY A 36 -1.90 -17.35 -0.38
C GLY A 36 -1.38 -18.24 -1.51
N GLU A 37 -0.91 -19.43 -1.14
CA GLU A 37 -0.42 -20.47 -2.06
C GLU A 37 -1.38 -21.67 -2.08
N GLY A 38 -1.33 -22.46 -3.17
CA GLY A 38 -2.08 -23.71 -3.27
C GLY A 38 -2.79 -23.90 -4.61
N LEU A 39 -3.66 -24.91 -4.65
CA LEU A 39 -4.47 -25.25 -5.81
C LEU A 39 -5.59 -24.22 -5.99
N GLN A 40 -5.72 -23.72 -7.20
CA GLN A 40 -6.79 -22.82 -7.62
C GLN A 40 -7.74 -23.56 -8.57
N ALA A 41 -9.03 -23.22 -8.52
CA ALA A 41 -10.06 -23.80 -9.36
C ALA A 41 -11.02 -22.74 -9.88
N LEU A 42 -11.37 -22.81 -11.17
CA LEU A 42 -12.40 -22.01 -11.82
C LEU A 42 -13.31 -22.94 -12.62
N ASN A 43 -14.61 -22.88 -12.39
CA ASN A 43 -15.56 -23.60 -13.20
C ASN A 43 -15.94 -22.83 -14.48
N LEU A 44 -16.60 -23.52 -15.43
CA LEU A 44 -17.01 -22.91 -16.71
C LEU A 44 -17.96 -21.73 -16.55
N GLN A 45 -18.82 -21.72 -15.51
CA GLN A 45 -19.76 -20.63 -15.30
C GLN A 45 -19.04 -19.37 -14.79
N GLU A 46 -18.09 -19.52 -13.85
CA GLU A 46 -17.27 -18.42 -13.36
C GLU A 46 -16.46 -17.77 -14.51
N LEU A 47 -15.86 -18.60 -15.38
CA LEU A 47 -15.16 -18.11 -16.57
C LEU A 47 -16.11 -17.43 -17.57
N ALA A 48 -17.33 -17.95 -17.73
CA ALA A 48 -18.34 -17.36 -18.62
C ALA A 48 -18.82 -16.01 -18.10
N ASP A 49 -19.13 -15.94 -16.79
CA ASP A 49 -19.59 -14.72 -16.13
C ASP A 49 -18.51 -13.62 -16.20
N ALA A 50 -17.24 -14.00 -16.01
CA ALA A 50 -16.12 -13.08 -16.08
C ALA A 50 -15.79 -12.63 -17.51
N SER A 51 -15.80 -13.53 -18.49
CA SER A 51 -15.34 -13.23 -19.86
C SER A 51 -16.42 -12.77 -20.83
N GLY A 52 -17.70 -13.00 -20.49
CA GLY A 52 -18.84 -12.74 -21.38
C GLY A 52 -19.01 -13.75 -22.53
N TYR A 53 -18.20 -14.83 -22.57
CA TYR A 53 -18.37 -15.95 -23.51
C TYR A 53 -19.31 -17.01 -22.92
N ASP A 54 -19.94 -17.82 -23.79
CA ASP A 54 -20.71 -18.94 -23.29
C ASP A 54 -19.84 -20.13 -22.85
N THR A 55 -20.37 -20.93 -21.94
CA THR A 55 -19.66 -22.07 -21.34
C THR A 55 -19.23 -23.11 -22.38
N ALA A 56 -19.98 -23.31 -23.48
CA ALA A 56 -19.66 -24.29 -24.51
C ALA A 56 -18.47 -23.82 -25.38
N GLN A 57 -18.39 -22.52 -25.62
CA GLN A 57 -17.20 -21.93 -26.29
C GLN A 57 -15.95 -22.09 -25.43
N ILE A 58 -16.04 -21.75 -24.12
CA ILE A 58 -14.94 -21.87 -23.18
C ILE A 58 -14.48 -23.33 -23.04
N ASP A 59 -15.43 -24.29 -22.89
CA ASP A 59 -15.12 -25.72 -22.85
C ASP A 59 -14.35 -26.17 -24.10
N THR A 60 -14.81 -25.72 -25.27
CA THR A 60 -14.13 -26.04 -26.55
C THR A 60 -12.70 -25.53 -26.57
N TRP A 61 -12.46 -24.31 -26.11
CA TRP A 61 -11.13 -23.70 -26.10
C TRP A 61 -10.19 -24.32 -25.07
N LEU A 62 -10.71 -24.66 -23.87
CA LEU A 62 -9.93 -25.34 -22.83
C LEU A 62 -9.52 -26.74 -23.28
N ARG A 63 -10.45 -27.51 -23.91
CA ARG A 63 -10.11 -28.81 -24.53
C ARG A 63 -9.12 -28.69 -25.66
N GLY A 64 -9.18 -27.61 -26.41
CA GLY A 64 -8.24 -27.31 -27.51
C GLY A 64 -6.89 -26.77 -27.06
N GLY A 65 -6.70 -26.49 -25.76
CA GLY A 65 -5.46 -25.93 -25.22
C GLY A 65 -5.15 -24.53 -25.76
N THR A 66 -6.18 -23.73 -26.07
CA THR A 66 -6.04 -22.40 -26.68
C THR A 66 -5.95 -21.26 -25.67
N TYR A 67 -5.97 -21.57 -24.39
CA TYR A 67 -5.68 -20.60 -23.32
C TYR A 67 -4.21 -20.68 -22.89
N ALA A 68 -3.64 -19.53 -22.54
CA ALA A 68 -2.38 -19.41 -21.87
C ALA A 68 -2.58 -18.75 -20.51
N LEU A 69 -1.80 -19.18 -19.51
CA LEU A 69 -1.77 -18.64 -18.16
C LEU A 69 -0.39 -18.07 -17.88
N ARG A 70 -0.31 -16.88 -17.33
CA ARG A 70 0.94 -16.27 -16.85
C ARG A 70 0.79 -15.80 -15.40
N SER A 71 1.88 -15.84 -14.65
CA SER A 71 2.00 -15.23 -13.34
C SER A 71 3.30 -14.44 -13.27
N GLY A 72 3.23 -13.15 -12.93
CA GLY A 72 4.42 -12.30 -12.95
C GLY A 72 5.18 -12.35 -14.27
N GLY A 73 4.48 -12.36 -15.41
CA GLY A 73 5.05 -12.46 -16.74
C GLY A 73 5.58 -13.85 -17.14
N THR A 74 5.69 -14.79 -16.19
CA THR A 74 6.18 -16.15 -16.45
C THR A 74 5.04 -17.06 -16.87
N PRO A 75 5.16 -17.82 -17.99
CA PRO A 75 4.17 -18.80 -18.40
C PRO A 75 3.95 -19.86 -17.31
N ARG A 76 2.69 -20.29 -17.11
CA ARG A 76 2.27 -21.29 -16.14
C ARG A 76 1.39 -22.35 -16.80
N ALA A 77 1.65 -23.61 -16.52
CA ALA A 77 0.77 -24.68 -16.99
C ALA A 77 -0.49 -24.79 -16.12
N TRP A 78 -1.59 -25.22 -16.74
CA TRP A 78 -2.88 -25.41 -16.11
C TRP A 78 -3.46 -26.79 -16.47
N HIS A 79 -4.42 -27.30 -15.71
CA HIS A 79 -5.11 -28.54 -15.98
C HIS A 79 -6.62 -28.29 -16.12
N TYR A 80 -7.24 -28.83 -17.17
CA TYR A 80 -8.68 -28.79 -17.35
C TYR A 80 -9.30 -30.18 -17.19
N ASP A 81 -10.11 -30.34 -16.12
CA ASP A 81 -10.95 -31.53 -15.97
C ASP A 81 -12.23 -31.34 -16.79
N ALA A 82 -12.23 -31.94 -17.98
CA ALA A 82 -13.33 -31.82 -18.92
C ALA A 82 -14.60 -32.58 -18.48
N ALA A 83 -14.54 -33.47 -17.50
CA ALA A 83 -15.70 -34.16 -16.94
C ALA A 83 -16.40 -33.30 -15.87
N ALA A 84 -15.62 -32.61 -15.07
CA ALA A 84 -16.12 -31.70 -14.05
C ALA A 84 -16.37 -30.27 -14.60
N GLY A 85 -15.76 -29.90 -15.73
CA GLY A 85 -15.81 -28.54 -16.27
C GLY A 85 -15.03 -27.54 -15.44
N ILE A 86 -13.86 -27.95 -14.87
CA ILE A 86 -13.07 -27.14 -13.95
C ILE A 86 -11.64 -26.99 -14.49
N LEU A 87 -11.19 -25.73 -14.51
CA LEU A 87 -9.80 -25.33 -14.76
C LEU A 87 -9.06 -25.25 -13.43
N TYR A 88 -7.90 -25.94 -13.33
CA TYR A 88 -7.03 -25.95 -12.17
C TYR A 88 -5.64 -25.39 -12.50
N PHE A 89 -5.05 -24.65 -11.56
CA PHE A 89 -3.66 -24.22 -11.61
C PHE A 89 -3.08 -24.08 -10.21
N ALA A 90 -1.74 -24.05 -10.11
CA ALA A 90 -1.05 -23.81 -8.86
C ALA A 90 -0.70 -22.32 -8.72
N ALA A 91 -1.04 -21.70 -7.59
CA ALA A 91 -0.63 -20.36 -7.24
C ALA A 91 0.44 -20.38 -6.15
N GLU A 92 1.47 -19.57 -6.30
CA GLU A 92 2.48 -19.30 -5.28
C GLU A 92 2.07 -18.07 -4.45
N ARG A 93 2.42 -18.06 -3.16
CA ARG A 93 2.23 -16.89 -2.31
C ARG A 93 3.03 -15.71 -2.86
N HIS A 94 2.42 -14.57 -2.92
CA HIS A 94 3.05 -13.29 -3.20
C HIS A 94 2.64 -12.30 -2.13
N GLU A 95 3.62 -11.75 -1.44
CA GLU A 95 3.37 -10.77 -0.39
C GLU A 95 4.43 -9.68 -0.45
N THR A 96 3.95 -8.45 -0.40
CA THR A 96 4.76 -7.23 -0.32
C THR A 96 4.17 -6.32 0.75
N GLU A 97 4.79 -5.19 1.01
CA GLU A 97 4.22 -4.15 1.88
C GLU A 97 2.84 -3.69 1.38
N HIS A 98 2.63 -3.68 0.07
CA HIS A 98 1.45 -3.09 -0.56
C HIS A 98 0.33 -4.08 -0.87
N THR A 99 0.60 -5.37 -0.93
CA THR A 99 -0.40 -6.39 -1.29
C THR A 99 -0.03 -7.78 -0.82
N ALA A 100 -1.04 -8.56 -0.43
CA ALA A 100 -0.96 -10.02 -0.26
C ALA A 100 -1.56 -10.77 -1.46
N ARG A 101 -2.01 -10.06 -2.50
CA ARG A 101 -2.62 -10.64 -3.71
C ARG A 101 -1.56 -10.89 -4.78
N ASN A 102 -1.55 -12.09 -5.35
CA ASN A 102 -0.78 -12.43 -6.54
C ASN A 102 -1.68 -12.29 -7.77
N ALA A 103 -1.13 -11.76 -8.86
CA ALA A 103 -1.84 -11.60 -10.12
C ALA A 103 -1.42 -12.66 -11.14
N HIS A 104 -2.43 -13.24 -11.80
CA HIS A 104 -2.27 -14.15 -12.91
C HIS A 104 -3.11 -13.63 -14.09
N ARG A 105 -2.64 -13.87 -15.31
CA ARG A 105 -3.36 -13.49 -16.51
C ARG A 105 -3.72 -14.73 -17.32
N LEU A 106 -5.01 -14.97 -17.48
CA LEU A 106 -5.54 -16.02 -18.33
C LEU A 106 -6.03 -15.39 -19.65
N TYR A 107 -5.41 -15.75 -20.77
CA TYR A 107 -5.76 -15.14 -22.05
C TYR A 107 -5.83 -16.16 -23.17
N ARG A 108 -6.61 -15.85 -24.19
CA ARG A 108 -6.79 -16.68 -25.35
C ARG A 108 -5.80 -16.29 -26.46
N GLY A 109 -5.17 -17.24 -27.12
CA GLY A 109 -4.49 -16.98 -28.38
C GLY A 109 -3.13 -17.57 -28.61
N VAL A 110 -2.15 -17.53 -27.75
CA VAL A 110 -0.79 -18.04 -28.05
C VAL A 110 -0.32 -18.96 -26.94
N ALA A 111 -0.01 -20.19 -27.28
CA ALA A 111 0.44 -21.20 -26.34
C ALA A 111 1.91 -20.99 -25.94
N ASP A 112 2.18 -20.11 -24.97
CA ASP A 112 3.46 -20.05 -24.28
C ASP A 112 3.59 -21.14 -23.23
N ALA A 113 2.46 -21.46 -22.56
CA ALA A 113 2.28 -22.59 -21.69
C ALA A 113 0.83 -23.06 -21.84
N GLY A 114 0.65 -24.29 -22.21
CA GLY A 114 -0.64 -24.95 -22.39
C GLY A 114 -1.02 -25.80 -21.17
N PRO A 115 -1.91 -26.76 -21.41
CA PRO A 115 -2.30 -27.72 -20.40
C PRO A 115 -1.10 -28.52 -19.86
N MET A 116 -1.13 -28.84 -18.57
CA MET A 116 -0.18 -29.74 -17.93
C MET A 116 -0.14 -31.09 -18.63
N TRP A 117 1.04 -31.67 -18.77
CA TRP A 117 1.15 -33.07 -19.16
C TRP A 117 0.53 -33.96 -18.10
N VAL A 118 -0.26 -34.96 -18.54
CA VAL A 118 -0.90 -35.91 -17.62
C VAL A 118 -0.11 -37.22 -17.64
N VAL A 119 0.51 -37.54 -16.51
CA VAL A 119 1.14 -38.85 -16.31
C VAL A 119 0.08 -39.82 -15.78
N GLN A 120 -0.02 -40.99 -16.42
CA GLN A 120 -0.96 -42.06 -16.06
C GLN A 120 -0.19 -43.36 -15.85
N GLY A 121 -0.70 -44.18 -14.95
CA GLY A 121 -0.10 -45.48 -14.64
C GLY A 121 -0.59 -46.01 -13.27
N PRO A 122 -0.15 -47.21 -12.90
CA PRO A 122 -0.35 -47.69 -11.53
C PRO A 122 0.52 -46.85 -10.60
N GLY A 123 -0.01 -46.47 -9.44
CA GLY A 123 0.79 -45.87 -8.38
C GLY A 123 1.66 -46.91 -7.68
N PRO A 124 2.68 -46.49 -6.92
CA PRO A 124 3.55 -47.34 -6.12
C PRO A 124 2.76 -47.99 -4.97
N ALA A 125 3.38 -48.98 -4.28
CA ALA A 125 2.86 -49.45 -3.00
C ALA A 125 2.79 -48.29 -1.99
N THR A 126 1.76 -48.31 -1.15
CA THR A 126 1.59 -47.32 -0.10
C THR A 126 2.77 -47.34 0.87
N GLY A 127 3.40 -46.21 1.12
CA GLY A 127 4.47 -46.01 2.08
C GLY A 127 3.99 -45.38 3.38
N SER A 128 4.93 -45.11 4.29
CA SER A 128 4.70 -44.24 5.43
C SER A 128 4.91 -42.76 4.99
N PRO A 129 4.21 -41.80 5.61
CA PRO A 129 4.43 -40.40 5.33
C PRO A 129 5.90 -40.00 5.45
N GLY A 130 6.40 -39.31 4.45
CA GLY A 130 7.79 -38.84 4.40
C GLY A 130 8.06 -37.67 5.33
N VAL A 131 9.31 -37.24 5.35
CA VAL A 131 9.78 -36.03 6.07
C VAL A 131 10.51 -35.14 5.07
N PHE A 132 10.32 -33.84 5.16
CA PHE A 132 10.98 -32.85 4.30
C PHE A 132 11.42 -31.63 5.09
N GLY A 133 12.30 -30.81 4.49
CA GLY A 133 12.67 -29.52 5.03
C GLY A 133 11.61 -28.48 4.69
N GLU A 134 10.96 -27.94 5.72
CA GLU A 134 10.00 -26.85 5.61
C GLU A 134 10.67 -25.52 5.91
N ARG A 135 10.29 -24.47 5.17
CA ARG A 135 10.58 -23.08 5.51
C ARG A 135 9.28 -22.33 5.70
N LEU A 136 9.05 -21.94 6.93
CA LEU A 136 7.86 -21.18 7.34
C LEU A 136 8.26 -19.75 7.66
N VAL A 137 7.49 -18.78 7.18
CA VAL A 137 7.60 -17.36 7.55
C VAL A 137 6.39 -17.01 8.39
N LEU A 138 6.67 -16.51 9.60
CA LEU A 138 5.69 -16.02 10.55
C LEU A 138 5.85 -14.49 10.62
N GLU A 139 4.79 -13.77 10.35
CA GLU A 139 4.78 -12.31 10.30
C GLU A 139 3.39 -11.80 10.67
N GLU A 140 3.34 -10.76 11.49
CA GLU A 140 2.14 -10.02 11.82
C GLU A 140 2.47 -8.53 11.80
N ASP A 141 1.66 -7.76 11.09
CA ASP A 141 1.85 -6.33 10.93
C ASP A 141 0.93 -5.57 11.89
N GLN A 142 1.35 -5.40 13.14
CA GLN A 142 0.53 -4.80 14.20
C GLN A 142 0.99 -3.42 14.64
N VAL A 143 2.28 -3.11 14.46
CA VAL A 143 2.89 -1.89 14.97
C VAL A 143 3.38 -1.02 13.83
N TYR A 144 2.67 0.08 13.56
CA TYR A 144 3.09 1.10 12.61
C TYR A 144 4.20 1.97 13.20
N ALA A 145 5.39 2.00 12.58
CA ALA A 145 6.55 2.72 13.07
C ALA A 145 7.51 3.21 11.97
N PRO A 146 7.11 4.14 11.12
CA PRO A 146 7.91 4.63 10.00
C PRO A 146 9.19 5.35 10.44
N TRP A 147 9.22 5.86 11.68
CA TRP A 147 10.44 6.47 12.26
C TRP A 147 11.55 5.47 12.56
N SER A 148 11.30 4.17 12.42
CA SER A 148 12.28 3.11 12.68
C SER A 148 13.25 2.87 11.53
N SER A 149 13.05 3.48 10.37
CA SER A 149 13.94 3.34 9.22
C SER A 149 14.29 4.69 8.59
N ARG A 150 15.35 4.66 7.76
CA ARG A 150 15.78 5.76 6.88
C ARG A 150 15.82 5.31 5.41
N ASP A 151 15.53 4.05 5.14
CA ASP A 151 15.43 3.50 3.80
C ASP A 151 13.97 3.59 3.32
N PRO A 152 13.66 4.37 2.28
CA PRO A 152 12.30 4.52 1.76
C PRO A 152 11.65 3.22 1.28
N GLU A 153 12.44 2.21 0.98
CA GLU A 153 11.96 0.89 0.52
C GLU A 153 11.87 -0.13 1.68
N ALA A 154 12.18 0.27 2.92
CA ALA A 154 12.08 -0.59 4.09
C ALA A 154 10.64 -0.74 4.58
N HIS A 155 10.37 -1.86 5.24
CA HIS A 155 9.15 -2.07 6.00
C HIS A 155 8.98 -1.03 7.10
N TYR A 156 7.75 -0.62 7.37
CA TYR A 156 7.36 0.30 8.43
C TYR A 156 6.21 -0.25 9.30
N TRP A 157 5.78 -1.48 9.04
CA TRP A 157 4.92 -2.27 9.90
C TRP A 157 5.76 -3.37 10.55
N PHE A 158 5.49 -3.65 11.81
CA PHE A 158 6.23 -4.63 12.60
C PHE A 158 5.28 -5.48 13.43
N TRP A 159 5.68 -6.69 13.76
CA TRP A 159 4.90 -7.58 14.60
C TRP A 159 4.77 -7.07 16.04
N ASP A 160 5.93 -6.79 16.68
CA ASP A 160 6.01 -6.31 18.07
C ASP A 160 7.39 -5.63 18.30
N TYR A 161 7.75 -5.40 19.54
CA TYR A 161 9.04 -4.82 19.90
C TYR A 161 9.54 -5.32 21.26
N VAL A 162 10.84 -5.17 21.49
CA VAL A 162 11.49 -5.26 22.81
C VAL A 162 12.19 -3.94 23.12
N TYR A 163 12.19 -3.57 24.43
CA TYR A 163 12.67 -2.26 24.83
C TYR A 163 13.50 -2.37 26.13
N ALA A 164 14.83 -2.44 26.02
CA ALA A 164 15.74 -2.51 27.17
C ALA A 164 15.53 -1.32 28.13
N GLY A 165 15.67 -1.59 29.43
CA GLY A 165 15.48 -0.58 30.46
C GLY A 165 14.02 -0.24 30.79
N THR A 166 13.08 -1.04 30.33
CA THR A 166 11.65 -0.92 30.60
C THR A 166 11.06 -2.30 31.01
N SER A 167 9.76 -2.34 31.32
CA SER A 167 9.03 -3.59 31.56
C SER A 167 8.78 -4.41 30.30
N LYS A 168 9.06 -3.89 29.10
CA LYS A 168 8.95 -4.56 27.80
C LYS A 168 10.33 -5.03 27.29
N ASP A 169 11.28 -5.33 28.19
CA ASP A 169 12.60 -5.85 27.83
C ASP A 169 12.58 -7.29 27.34
N ARG A 170 11.44 -7.97 27.45
CA ARG A 170 11.20 -9.34 27.00
C ARG A 170 9.92 -9.47 26.19
N LEU A 171 9.96 -10.38 25.23
CA LEU A 171 8.82 -10.76 24.42
C LEU A 171 8.84 -12.28 24.25
N ARG A 172 7.72 -12.95 24.58
CA ARG A 172 7.50 -14.38 24.29
C ARG A 172 6.45 -14.53 23.23
N LEU A 173 6.75 -15.33 22.22
CA LEU A 173 5.88 -15.57 21.06
C LEU A 173 5.70 -17.06 20.87
N PRO A 174 4.46 -17.54 20.70
CA PRO A 174 4.19 -18.92 20.30
C PRO A 174 4.64 -19.12 18.85
N LEU A 175 5.29 -20.24 18.58
CA LEU A 175 5.66 -20.67 17.22
C LEU A 175 4.70 -21.78 16.79
N ALA A 176 3.75 -21.45 15.92
CA ALA A 176 2.84 -22.44 15.33
C ALA A 176 3.57 -23.18 14.21
N LEU A 177 4.25 -24.28 14.56
CA LEU A 177 4.99 -25.12 13.60
C LEU A 177 4.19 -26.39 13.32
N PRO A 178 3.68 -26.60 12.10
CA PRO A 178 2.98 -27.83 11.72
C PRO A 178 3.89 -29.07 11.76
N ASP A 179 3.44 -30.13 12.39
CA ASP A 179 4.01 -31.49 12.38
C ASP A 179 5.56 -31.58 12.45
N PRO A 180 6.22 -30.91 13.42
CA PRO A 180 7.67 -30.96 13.53
C PRO A 180 8.15 -32.36 13.91
N VAL A 181 9.27 -32.82 13.33
CA VAL A 181 9.80 -34.14 13.51
C VAL A 181 11.21 -34.08 14.08
N ALA A 182 11.45 -34.86 15.15
CA ALA A 182 12.80 -35.12 15.66
C ALA A 182 13.52 -36.07 14.71
N GLY A 183 14.45 -35.59 13.91
CA GLY A 183 15.22 -36.40 12.96
C GLY A 183 15.71 -35.58 11.80
N GLY A 184 16.63 -36.11 11.01
CA GLY A 184 17.20 -35.42 9.87
C GLY A 184 16.30 -35.50 8.64
N CYS A 185 16.14 -34.38 7.94
CA CYS A 185 15.45 -34.26 6.65
C CYS A 185 16.34 -33.64 5.55
N GLY A 186 17.66 -33.65 5.76
CA GLY A 186 18.61 -33.10 4.78
C GLY A 186 18.91 -31.62 4.87
N ILE A 187 18.26 -30.89 5.80
CA ILE A 187 18.53 -29.48 6.08
C ILE A 187 19.20 -29.31 7.45
N GLN A 188 19.76 -28.14 7.70
CA GLN A 188 20.20 -27.68 9.03
C GLN A 188 19.12 -26.78 9.62
N PRO A 189 18.34 -27.26 10.63
CA PRO A 189 17.29 -26.44 11.22
C PRO A 189 17.83 -25.15 11.81
N ARG A 190 17.08 -24.07 11.61
CA ARG A 190 17.43 -22.75 12.12
C ARG A 190 16.22 -21.84 12.25
N LEU A 191 16.32 -20.88 13.12
CA LEU A 191 15.36 -19.81 13.30
C LEU A 191 16.07 -18.48 13.05
N ARG A 192 15.53 -17.67 12.16
CA ARG A 192 16.02 -16.33 11.87
C ARG A 192 14.97 -15.30 12.28
N VAL A 193 15.36 -14.40 13.17
CA VAL A 193 14.52 -13.30 13.64
C VAL A 193 14.98 -12.03 12.95
N HIS A 194 14.12 -11.42 12.17
CA HIS A 194 14.38 -10.15 11.51
C HIS A 194 14.02 -9.01 12.46
N LEU A 195 15.00 -8.17 12.75
CA LEU A 195 14.92 -7.08 13.71
C LEU A 195 15.24 -5.74 13.04
N GLN A 196 14.62 -4.68 13.52
CA GLN A 196 14.89 -3.30 13.12
C GLN A 196 15.22 -2.47 14.35
N GLY A 197 16.38 -1.80 14.36
CA GLY A 197 16.72 -0.80 15.37
C GLY A 197 15.80 0.42 15.27
N SER A 198 15.43 0.97 16.43
CA SER A 198 14.47 2.09 16.51
C SER A 198 14.90 3.16 17.51
N SER A 199 16.17 3.18 17.90
CA SER A 199 16.79 4.22 18.72
C SER A 199 18.25 4.39 18.33
N ASP A 200 18.75 5.62 18.44
CA ASP A 200 20.13 6.00 18.19
C ASP A 200 20.59 6.86 19.39
N LEU A 201 21.58 6.38 20.12
CA LEU A 201 22.07 7.00 21.34
C LEU A 201 23.54 7.46 21.22
N SER A 202 24.03 7.60 20.00
CA SER A 202 25.38 8.09 19.70
C SER A 202 26.51 7.24 20.29
N THR A 203 26.28 5.91 20.34
CA THR A 203 27.27 4.89 20.70
C THR A 203 27.54 3.98 19.51
N ASP A 204 28.66 3.29 19.47
CA ASP A 204 29.02 2.41 18.36
C ASP A 204 28.09 1.17 18.23
N VAL A 205 27.36 0.82 19.28
CA VAL A 205 26.40 -0.29 19.31
C VAL A 205 25.33 -0.01 20.36
N ASP A 206 24.13 0.30 19.90
CA ASP A 206 23.01 0.63 20.77
C ASP A 206 22.20 -0.60 21.20
N HIS A 207 22.12 -1.61 20.35
CA HIS A 207 21.22 -2.74 20.50
C HIS A 207 21.97 -4.03 20.80
N GLN A 208 21.38 -4.83 21.70
CA GLN A 208 21.75 -6.23 21.90
C GLN A 208 20.50 -7.03 22.19
N VAL A 209 20.22 -8.06 21.35
CA VAL A 209 19.07 -8.94 21.50
C VAL A 209 19.55 -10.38 21.63
N LEU A 210 19.09 -11.05 22.69
CA LEU A 210 19.21 -12.48 22.90
C LEU A 210 17.90 -13.15 22.47
N GLY A 211 17.97 -14.18 21.64
CA GLY A 211 16.85 -15.04 21.29
C GLY A 211 17.04 -16.43 21.88
N ILE A 212 15.98 -17.03 22.41
CA ILE A 212 15.98 -18.34 23.03
C ILE A 212 14.77 -19.14 22.51
N LEU A 213 15.03 -20.23 21.82
CA LEU A 213 13.99 -21.18 21.39
C LEU A 213 13.65 -22.09 22.57
N ASN A 214 12.36 -22.23 22.91
CA ASN A 214 11.86 -23.05 24.02
C ASN A 214 12.57 -22.75 25.37
N PRO A 215 12.42 -21.52 25.90
CA PRO A 215 13.22 -21.00 27.00
C PRO A 215 13.11 -21.82 28.32
N ASP A 216 11.95 -22.42 28.59
CA ASP A 216 11.73 -23.15 29.81
C ASP A 216 12.51 -24.47 29.88
N GLY A 217 13.08 -24.94 28.76
CA GLY A 217 13.84 -26.21 28.63
C GLY A 217 15.35 -26.03 28.42
N ASN A 218 15.96 -24.83 28.66
CA ASN A 218 17.32 -24.52 28.26
C ASN A 218 17.57 -24.73 26.75
N GLY A 219 16.64 -24.27 25.93
CA GLY A 219 16.70 -24.41 24.48
C GLY A 219 17.85 -23.67 23.84
N PRO A 220 18.08 -23.89 22.54
CA PRO A 220 19.11 -23.17 21.77
C PRO A 220 18.93 -21.67 21.82
N SER A 221 20.03 -20.94 21.90
CA SER A 221 20.02 -19.50 21.98
C SER A 221 21.17 -18.87 21.18
N ALA A 222 20.96 -17.65 20.72
CA ALA A 222 22.00 -16.81 20.12
C ALA A 222 21.73 -15.34 20.46
N SER A 223 22.75 -14.50 20.32
CA SER A 223 22.59 -13.06 20.48
C SER A 223 23.18 -12.32 19.30
N VAL A 224 22.64 -11.12 19.02
CA VAL A 224 23.14 -10.20 18.02
C VAL A 224 23.22 -8.79 18.59
N ALA A 225 24.26 -8.05 18.17
CA ALA A 225 24.46 -6.66 18.53
C ALA A 225 24.54 -5.82 17.25
N PHE A 226 23.90 -4.63 17.24
CA PHE A 226 23.83 -3.75 16.08
C PHE A 226 23.54 -2.32 16.52
N ASP A 227 23.58 -1.39 15.57
CA ASP A 227 23.59 0.04 15.87
C ASP A 227 22.41 0.79 15.23
N ALA A 228 21.93 1.80 15.92
CA ALA A 228 20.98 2.82 15.46
C ALA A 228 19.71 2.23 14.76
N PHE A 229 19.46 2.63 13.52
CA PHE A 229 18.31 2.22 12.72
C PHE A 229 18.65 1.08 11.74
N ALA A 230 19.65 0.28 12.06
CA ALA A 230 20.04 -0.83 11.19
C ALA A 230 19.03 -2.00 11.25
N ALA A 231 18.76 -2.60 10.10
CA ALA A 231 18.09 -3.90 10.02
C ALA A 231 19.10 -5.02 10.34
N GLN A 232 18.69 -6.02 11.12
CA GLN A 232 19.56 -7.11 11.55
C GLN A 232 18.83 -8.44 11.64
N VAL A 233 19.53 -9.53 11.35
CA VAL A 233 19.02 -10.89 11.52
C VAL A 233 19.72 -11.56 12.69
N LEU A 234 18.93 -12.02 13.65
CA LEU A 234 19.37 -12.91 14.71
C LEU A 234 19.16 -14.36 14.25
N ASP A 235 20.25 -15.12 14.09
CA ASP A 235 20.24 -16.50 13.59
C ASP A 235 20.49 -17.49 14.74
N ILE A 236 19.51 -18.37 14.99
CA ILE A 236 19.57 -19.40 16.04
C ILE A 236 19.57 -20.78 15.36
N PRO A 237 20.73 -21.39 15.11
CA PRO A 237 20.80 -22.77 14.65
C PRO A 237 20.38 -23.74 15.77
N PHE A 238 19.63 -24.78 15.41
CA PHE A 238 19.19 -25.78 16.37
C PHE A 238 19.17 -27.19 15.77
N SER A 239 19.04 -28.22 16.63
CA SER A 239 18.80 -29.58 16.18
C SER A 239 17.31 -29.89 16.18
N SER A 240 16.84 -30.80 15.31
CA SER A 240 15.41 -31.09 15.16
C SER A 240 14.75 -31.60 16.48
N ASP A 241 15.53 -32.15 17.40
CA ASP A 241 15.08 -32.60 18.72
C ASP A 241 14.84 -31.45 19.73
N ALA A 242 15.24 -30.21 19.36
CA ALA A 242 14.94 -29.01 20.15
C ALA A 242 13.47 -28.56 20.00
N LEU A 243 12.75 -29.05 18.98
CA LEU A 243 11.32 -28.76 18.80
C LEU A 243 10.45 -29.79 19.49
N ALA A 244 9.45 -29.31 20.21
CA ALA A 244 8.35 -30.12 20.69
C ALA A 244 7.31 -30.35 19.58
N ALA A 245 6.49 -31.38 19.69
CA ALA A 245 5.39 -31.64 18.76
C ALA A 245 4.35 -30.50 18.72
N SER A 246 4.27 -29.71 19.78
CA SER A 246 3.42 -28.51 19.88
C SER A 246 3.93 -27.62 21.01
N GLY A 247 3.47 -26.36 21.05
CA GLY A 247 3.79 -25.42 22.11
C GLY A 247 5.23 -24.91 22.06
N ASN A 248 5.82 -24.82 20.87
CA ASN A 248 7.12 -24.17 20.70
C ASN A 248 7.00 -22.65 20.89
N GLU A 249 7.99 -22.05 21.52
CA GLU A 249 8.03 -20.62 21.82
C GLU A 249 9.40 -20.01 21.47
N LEU A 250 9.40 -18.75 21.08
CA LEU A 250 10.59 -17.91 21.01
C LEU A 250 10.51 -16.84 22.11
N GLU A 251 11.57 -16.74 22.92
CA GLU A 251 11.77 -15.58 23.79
C GLU A 251 12.85 -14.65 23.20
N LEU A 252 12.51 -13.36 23.07
CA LEU A 252 13.44 -12.29 22.74
C LEU A 252 13.69 -11.47 24.00
N VAL A 253 14.95 -11.15 24.27
CA VAL A 253 15.37 -10.33 25.41
C VAL A 253 16.24 -9.19 24.89
N SER A 254 15.82 -7.95 25.11
CA SER A 254 16.64 -6.77 24.86
C SER A 254 17.57 -6.55 26.05
N GLU A 255 18.87 -6.83 25.86
CA GLU A 255 19.87 -6.75 26.91
C GLU A 255 20.40 -5.33 27.06
N PRO A 256 20.48 -4.79 28.31
CA PRO A 256 21.08 -3.48 28.54
C PRO A 256 22.57 -3.48 28.18
N ARG A 257 23.03 -2.41 27.53
CA ARG A 257 24.46 -2.20 27.26
C ARG A 257 25.07 -1.10 28.13
N PRO A 258 26.37 -1.16 28.45
CA PRO A 258 27.04 -0.09 29.17
C PRO A 258 26.89 1.26 28.44
N GLY A 259 26.37 2.27 29.13
CA GLY A 259 26.16 3.61 28.58
C GLY A 259 24.81 3.78 27.84
N VAL A 260 24.09 2.70 27.56
CA VAL A 260 22.77 2.73 26.89
C VAL A 260 21.67 2.47 27.91
N SER A 261 20.94 3.50 28.29
CA SER A 261 19.90 3.39 29.32
C SER A 261 18.60 2.79 28.79
N ARG A 262 18.34 2.95 27.49
CA ARG A 262 17.15 2.46 26.78
C ARG A 262 17.53 2.10 25.35
N SER A 263 17.02 1.00 24.85
CA SER A 263 17.32 0.50 23.50
C SER A 263 16.09 -0.20 22.95
N LEU A 264 15.52 0.32 21.86
CA LEU A 264 14.29 -0.14 21.24
C LEU A 264 14.58 -0.91 19.95
N GLN A 265 14.13 -2.16 19.87
CA GLN A 265 14.20 -2.98 18.67
C GLN A 265 12.80 -3.47 18.29
N ARG A 266 12.48 -3.38 17.02
CA ARG A 266 11.25 -3.91 16.41
C ARG A 266 11.48 -5.32 15.92
N LEU A 267 10.50 -6.17 16.12
CA LEU A 267 10.42 -7.48 15.47
C LEU A 267 9.62 -7.30 14.17
N ASP A 268 10.24 -7.64 13.04
CA ASP A 268 9.61 -7.66 11.73
C ASP A 268 8.94 -9.03 11.52
N ARG A 269 9.73 -10.07 11.26
CA ARG A 269 9.24 -11.44 11.00
C ARG A 269 10.19 -12.48 11.55
N ILE A 270 9.69 -13.73 11.59
CA ILE A 270 10.45 -14.89 11.99
C ILE A 270 10.42 -15.91 10.85
N GLU A 271 11.60 -16.38 10.43
CA GLU A 271 11.74 -17.51 9.50
C GLU A 271 12.18 -18.75 10.26
N VAL A 272 11.50 -19.86 10.06
CA VAL A 272 11.85 -21.14 10.67
C VAL A 272 12.09 -22.17 9.59
N GLU A 273 13.30 -22.72 9.53
CA GLU A 273 13.64 -23.89 8.72
C GLU A 273 13.70 -25.11 9.65
N TYR A 274 12.85 -26.11 9.41
CA TYR A 274 12.74 -27.27 10.27
C TYR A 274 12.32 -28.53 9.51
N CYS A 275 12.46 -29.70 10.15
CA CYS A 275 12.00 -30.95 9.57
C CYS A 275 10.51 -31.15 9.90
N ARG A 276 9.70 -31.31 8.85
CA ARG A 276 8.24 -31.49 8.93
C ARG A 276 7.84 -32.83 8.34
N GLN A 277 6.83 -33.47 8.95
CA GLN A 277 6.20 -34.65 8.36
C GLN A 277 5.36 -34.24 7.14
N MET A 278 5.35 -35.07 6.10
CA MET A 278 4.51 -34.86 4.91
C MET A 278 3.04 -35.16 5.25
N ARG A 279 2.40 -34.18 5.89
CA ARG A 279 0.99 -34.18 6.25
C ARG A 279 0.34 -32.90 5.71
N ALA A 280 -0.78 -33.08 4.99
CA ALA A 280 -1.57 -31.97 4.50
C ALA A 280 -2.22 -31.20 5.64
N GLU A 281 -2.21 -29.88 5.54
CA GLU A 281 -2.93 -28.94 6.39
C GLU A 281 -4.03 -28.28 5.54
N ASP A 282 -5.23 -28.16 6.04
CA ASP A 282 -6.38 -27.67 5.29
C ASP A 282 -6.58 -28.35 3.92
N GLY A 283 -6.20 -29.63 3.83
CA GLY A 283 -6.34 -30.45 2.64
C GLY A 283 -5.28 -30.22 1.56
N GLN A 284 -4.22 -29.46 1.81
CA GLN A 284 -3.13 -29.19 0.86
C GLN A 284 -1.75 -29.29 1.51
N LEU A 285 -0.73 -29.60 0.71
CA LEU A 285 0.67 -29.54 1.11
C LEU A 285 1.54 -29.22 -0.10
N TRP A 286 2.42 -28.24 0.06
CA TRP A 286 3.49 -27.97 -0.88
C TRP A 286 4.78 -28.61 -0.36
N VAL A 287 5.28 -29.64 -1.04
CA VAL A 287 6.54 -30.31 -0.69
C VAL A 287 7.62 -29.80 -1.63
N ARG A 288 8.55 -29.06 -1.09
CA ARG A 288 9.67 -28.52 -1.88
C ARG A 288 10.84 -29.49 -1.86
N GLN A 289 11.52 -29.65 -3.01
CA GLN A 289 12.74 -30.44 -3.16
C GLN A 289 12.61 -31.89 -2.65
N ALA A 290 11.44 -32.54 -2.84
CA ALA A 290 11.31 -33.97 -2.56
C ALA A 290 12.31 -34.76 -3.39
N GLY A 291 13.13 -35.59 -2.73
CA GLY A 291 14.12 -36.43 -3.38
C GLY A 291 13.50 -37.61 -4.14
N PRO A 292 14.30 -38.33 -4.97
CA PRO A 292 13.80 -39.47 -5.72
C PRO A 292 13.35 -40.61 -4.81
N GLY A 293 12.28 -41.31 -5.21
CA GLY A 293 11.69 -42.44 -4.47
C GLY A 293 10.19 -42.29 -4.29
N VAL A 294 9.61 -43.14 -3.44
CA VAL A 294 8.18 -43.05 -3.13
C VAL A 294 7.94 -41.92 -2.15
N VAL A 295 7.14 -40.94 -2.59
CA VAL A 295 6.64 -39.85 -1.75
C VAL A 295 5.25 -40.24 -1.25
N THR A 296 5.03 -40.14 0.08
CA THR A 296 3.73 -40.38 0.68
C THR A 296 3.34 -39.20 1.56
N VAL A 297 2.14 -38.67 1.31
CA VAL A 297 1.55 -37.53 2.05
C VAL A 297 0.25 -37.99 2.70
N ALA A 298 0.11 -37.76 4.00
CA ALA A 298 -1.08 -38.10 4.80
C ALA A 298 -1.94 -36.86 5.07
N GLY A 299 -3.05 -37.01 5.79
CA GLY A 299 -3.91 -35.92 6.27
C GLY A 299 -4.83 -35.32 5.22
N LEU A 300 -5.12 -36.05 4.14
CA LEU A 300 -6.06 -35.59 3.11
C LEU A 300 -7.50 -35.95 3.48
N PRO A 301 -8.49 -35.06 3.30
CA PRO A 301 -9.85 -35.30 3.77
C PRO A 301 -10.68 -36.23 2.88
N GLY A 302 -10.18 -36.61 1.69
CA GLY A 302 -10.94 -37.44 0.75
C GLY A 302 -10.09 -38.10 -0.33
N LEU A 303 -10.78 -38.79 -1.28
CA LEU A 303 -10.15 -39.57 -2.35
C LEU A 303 -9.82 -38.74 -3.60
N GLU A 304 -10.44 -37.58 -3.76
CA GLU A 304 -10.26 -36.73 -4.95
C GLU A 304 -9.01 -35.86 -4.78
N ILE A 305 -7.87 -36.38 -5.22
CA ILE A 305 -6.56 -35.78 -4.94
C ILE A 305 -5.88 -35.37 -6.25
N ALA A 306 -5.43 -34.12 -6.28
CA ALA A 306 -4.49 -33.59 -7.26
C ALA A 306 -3.04 -33.73 -6.76
N VAL A 307 -2.15 -34.15 -7.63
CA VAL A 307 -0.71 -34.07 -7.44
C VAL A 307 -0.11 -33.37 -8.65
N ILE A 308 0.49 -32.21 -8.43
CA ILE A 308 1.16 -31.42 -9.46
C ILE A 308 2.66 -31.47 -9.19
N GLN A 309 3.42 -31.98 -10.13
CA GLN A 309 4.89 -31.94 -10.09
C GLN A 309 5.37 -30.65 -10.75
N ASP A 310 6.39 -30.02 -10.17
CA ASP A 310 6.96 -28.73 -10.56
C ASP A 310 5.87 -27.64 -10.69
N PRO A 311 5.01 -27.46 -9.67
CA PRO A 311 3.91 -26.53 -9.71
C PRO A 311 4.43 -25.12 -10.00
N GLY A 312 3.67 -24.36 -10.76
CA GLY A 312 4.08 -23.02 -11.16
C GLY A 312 5.07 -22.96 -12.33
N GLN A 313 5.50 -24.08 -12.91
CA GLN A 313 6.35 -24.11 -14.11
C GLN A 313 5.49 -24.29 -15.38
N PRO A 314 5.98 -23.83 -16.55
CA PRO A 314 5.29 -24.05 -17.82
C PRO A 314 5.30 -25.54 -18.24
N THR A 315 6.16 -26.34 -17.63
CA THR A 315 6.31 -27.78 -17.83
C THR A 315 5.71 -28.62 -16.71
N ALA A 316 4.88 -28.01 -15.84
CA ALA A 316 4.25 -28.72 -14.73
C ALA A 316 3.46 -29.93 -15.19
N VAL A 317 3.42 -30.97 -14.35
CA VAL A 317 2.83 -32.27 -14.67
C VAL A 317 1.71 -32.60 -13.70
N TRP A 318 0.53 -32.93 -14.23
CA TRP A 318 -0.59 -33.47 -13.48
C TRP A 318 -0.47 -34.98 -13.35
N ARG A 319 -0.33 -35.51 -12.15
CA ARG A 319 -0.10 -36.93 -11.91
C ARG A 319 -1.43 -37.66 -11.63
N LYS A 320 -1.62 -38.80 -12.27
CA LYS A 320 -2.71 -39.78 -12.04
C LYS A 320 -2.17 -41.18 -11.71
N ASP A 321 -0.85 -41.37 -11.68
CA ASP A 321 -0.16 -42.57 -11.26
C ASP A 321 -0.02 -42.61 -9.72
N LEU A 322 -1.15 -42.57 -9.05
CA LEU A 322 -1.27 -42.40 -7.59
C LEU A 322 -1.85 -43.66 -6.95
N THR A 323 -1.41 -43.94 -5.74
CA THR A 323 -2.08 -44.87 -4.84
C THR A 323 -2.66 -44.13 -3.66
N VAL A 324 -3.97 -44.21 -3.46
CA VAL A 324 -4.68 -43.57 -2.36
C VAL A 324 -5.15 -44.67 -1.40
N ALA A 325 -4.92 -44.47 -0.11
CA ALA A 325 -5.31 -45.40 0.95
C ALA A 325 -5.70 -44.63 2.22
N PRO A 326 -6.47 -45.23 3.16
CA PRO A 326 -6.67 -44.62 4.47
C PRO A 326 -5.33 -44.40 5.19
N ASP A 327 -5.18 -43.29 5.92
CA ASP A 327 -3.94 -42.90 6.60
C ASP A 327 -3.81 -43.48 8.03
N GLY A 328 -4.78 -44.29 8.46
CA GLY A 328 -4.83 -44.85 9.81
C GLY A 328 -5.46 -43.93 10.87
N ALA A 329 -5.87 -42.72 10.45
CA ALA A 329 -6.70 -41.79 11.20
C ALA A 329 -8.05 -41.61 10.48
N GLU A 330 -8.70 -40.47 10.57
CA GLU A 330 -9.98 -40.21 9.87
C GLU A 330 -9.79 -39.66 8.44
N GLY A 331 -8.58 -39.81 7.85
CA GLY A 331 -8.21 -39.27 6.56
C GLY A 331 -7.61 -40.29 5.59
N TYR A 332 -7.04 -39.74 4.53
CA TYR A 332 -6.39 -40.47 3.46
C TYR A 332 -4.95 -40.04 3.29
N GLN A 333 -4.16 -40.94 2.70
CA GLN A 333 -2.82 -40.64 2.23
C GLN A 333 -2.69 -40.99 0.75
N VAL A 334 -1.83 -40.26 0.06
CA VAL A 334 -1.48 -40.50 -1.33
C VAL A 334 -0.01 -40.84 -1.47
N SER A 335 0.30 -41.86 -2.28
CA SER A 335 1.67 -42.24 -2.64
C SER A 335 1.90 -42.17 -4.13
N PHE A 336 3.06 -41.66 -4.54
CA PHE A 336 3.50 -41.58 -5.93
C PHE A 336 5.02 -41.69 -6.03
N ASP A 337 5.53 -42.09 -7.21
CA ASP A 337 6.97 -42.16 -7.44
C ASP A 337 7.52 -40.80 -7.88
N ALA A 338 8.51 -40.27 -7.18
CA ALA A 338 9.29 -39.11 -7.59
C ALA A 338 10.55 -39.60 -8.35
N PRO A 339 10.66 -39.39 -9.67
CA PRO A 339 11.78 -39.93 -10.46
C PRO A 339 13.08 -39.13 -10.24
N ALA A 340 12.97 -37.88 -9.79
CA ALA A 340 14.07 -36.99 -9.48
C ALA A 340 13.64 -36.01 -8.39
N THR A 341 14.58 -35.24 -7.86
CA THR A 341 14.27 -34.14 -6.94
C THR A 341 13.41 -33.09 -7.67
N ALA A 342 12.23 -32.81 -7.11
CA ALA A 342 11.27 -31.86 -7.67
C ALA A 342 10.36 -31.27 -6.56
N ASP A 343 9.67 -30.21 -6.89
CA ASP A 343 8.61 -29.65 -6.04
C ASP A 343 7.28 -30.30 -6.38
N TYR A 344 6.44 -30.46 -5.38
CA TYR A 344 5.10 -31.06 -5.55
C TYR A 344 4.06 -30.25 -4.76
N LEU A 345 2.92 -29.96 -5.41
CA LEU A 345 1.70 -29.56 -4.75
C LEU A 345 0.74 -30.75 -4.68
N ILE A 346 0.38 -31.14 -3.48
CA ILE A 346 -0.60 -32.18 -3.21
C ILE A 346 -1.82 -31.52 -2.60
N ALA A 347 -3.00 -31.71 -3.20
CA ALA A 347 -4.22 -31.08 -2.72
C ALA A 347 -5.43 -31.99 -2.89
N HIS A 348 -6.33 -31.98 -1.93
CA HIS A 348 -7.70 -32.47 -2.14
C HIS A 348 -8.43 -31.46 -3.04
N LEU A 349 -9.13 -31.94 -4.08
CA LEU A 349 -9.78 -31.05 -5.06
C LEU A 349 -10.79 -30.09 -4.41
N GLY A 350 -11.48 -30.54 -3.36
CA GLY A 350 -12.41 -29.70 -2.60
C GLY A 350 -11.74 -28.64 -1.70
N ALA A 351 -10.41 -28.65 -1.58
CA ALA A 351 -9.63 -27.61 -0.90
C ALA A 351 -9.06 -26.56 -1.85
N ALA A 352 -9.36 -26.65 -3.15
CA ALA A 352 -8.95 -25.64 -4.11
C ALA A 352 -9.65 -24.30 -3.84
N HIS A 353 -8.90 -23.22 -3.95
CA HIS A 353 -9.41 -21.85 -3.80
C HIS A 353 -9.95 -21.34 -5.14
N THR A 354 -10.95 -20.46 -5.09
CA THR A 354 -11.46 -19.76 -6.29
C THR A 354 -10.81 -18.37 -6.34
N PRO A 355 -10.03 -18.06 -7.39
CA PRO A 355 -9.44 -16.73 -7.55
C PRO A 355 -10.52 -15.69 -7.88
N ALA A 356 -10.35 -14.45 -7.43
CA ALA A 356 -11.14 -13.35 -7.92
C ALA A 356 -10.80 -13.08 -9.41
N THR A 357 -11.81 -12.73 -10.21
CA THR A 357 -11.66 -12.55 -11.66
C THR A 357 -12.06 -11.14 -12.08
N GLU A 358 -11.25 -10.51 -12.91
CA GLU A 358 -11.55 -9.21 -13.52
C GLU A 358 -11.25 -9.26 -15.02
N VAL A 359 -12.05 -8.52 -15.82
CA VAL A 359 -11.75 -8.35 -17.24
C VAL A 359 -10.49 -7.52 -17.39
N ASP A 360 -9.56 -7.99 -18.20
CA ASP A 360 -8.42 -7.20 -18.62
C ASP A 360 -8.81 -6.42 -19.89
N ASP A 361 -9.05 -5.12 -19.72
CA ASP A 361 -9.29 -4.20 -20.83
C ASP A 361 -7.95 -3.83 -21.47
N PRO A 362 -7.70 -4.10 -22.76
CA PRO A 362 -6.42 -3.79 -23.38
C PRO A 362 -6.12 -2.29 -23.32
N SER A 363 -4.96 -1.95 -22.79
CA SER A 363 -4.39 -0.59 -22.76
C SER A 363 -3.11 -0.52 -23.59
N ASP A 364 -2.58 0.69 -23.80
CA ASP A 364 -1.36 0.95 -24.58
C ASP A 364 -0.60 2.15 -23.94
N LEU A 365 -0.34 2.04 -22.63
CA LEU A 365 0.32 3.09 -21.87
C LEU A 365 1.82 3.20 -22.18
N THR A 366 2.43 2.10 -22.64
CA THR A 366 3.84 2.05 -23.06
C THR A 366 4.09 2.70 -24.43
N SER A 367 3.05 2.99 -25.19
CA SER A 367 3.20 3.55 -26.55
C SER A 367 3.67 4.99 -26.55
N ALA A 368 4.76 5.28 -27.24
CA ALA A 368 5.24 6.62 -27.47
C ALA A 368 4.27 7.50 -28.31
N ALA A 369 3.24 6.90 -28.94
CA ALA A 369 2.21 7.65 -29.66
C ALA A 369 1.19 8.33 -28.74
N ASN A 370 1.17 8.00 -27.45
CA ASN A 370 0.32 8.65 -26.47
C ASN A 370 0.60 10.15 -26.38
N ALA A 371 -0.42 10.92 -26.00
CA ALA A 371 -0.34 12.35 -25.83
C ALA A 371 -1.33 12.81 -24.75
N ALA A 372 -0.88 13.65 -23.85
CA ALA A 372 -1.72 14.31 -22.87
C ALA A 372 -1.10 15.66 -22.45
N ASP A 373 -1.92 16.62 -22.04
CA ASP A 373 -1.54 17.76 -21.22
C ASP A 373 -1.84 17.48 -19.76
N TYR A 374 -2.90 16.70 -19.51
CA TYR A 374 -3.46 16.39 -18.22
C TYR A 374 -3.70 14.89 -18.10
N LEU A 375 -3.02 14.26 -17.16
CA LEU A 375 -3.05 12.82 -16.91
C LEU A 375 -3.76 12.55 -15.58
N ILE A 376 -4.83 11.75 -15.62
CA ILE A 376 -5.55 11.27 -14.44
C ILE A 376 -5.15 9.82 -14.19
N ILE A 377 -4.66 9.50 -13.00
CA ILE A 377 -4.44 8.14 -12.52
C ILE A 377 -5.53 7.83 -11.51
N ALA A 378 -6.35 6.81 -11.77
CA ALA A 378 -7.52 6.50 -10.95
C ALA A 378 -7.83 4.99 -10.93
N PRO A 379 -8.29 4.42 -9.80
CA PRO A 379 -8.88 3.09 -9.78
C PRO A 379 -10.26 3.12 -10.44
N LYS A 380 -10.45 2.29 -11.48
CA LYS A 380 -11.66 2.30 -12.33
C LYS A 380 -12.93 1.93 -11.56
N ALA A 381 -12.85 0.90 -10.73
CA ALA A 381 -14.02 0.40 -10.00
C ALA A 381 -14.57 1.43 -9.00
N GLU A 382 -13.66 2.19 -8.35
CA GLU A 382 -13.99 3.09 -7.25
C GLU A 382 -14.19 4.54 -7.67
N MET A 383 -13.61 4.98 -8.83
CA MET A 383 -13.51 6.41 -9.19
C MET A 383 -13.90 6.71 -10.65
N GLN A 384 -14.62 5.82 -11.33
CA GLN A 384 -14.86 5.99 -12.77
C GLN A 384 -15.62 7.25 -13.10
N ALA A 385 -16.76 7.51 -12.45
CA ALA A 385 -17.61 8.64 -12.82
C ALA A 385 -16.92 9.98 -12.49
N ALA A 386 -16.18 10.06 -11.39
CA ALA A 386 -15.42 11.24 -11.04
C ALA A 386 -14.25 11.50 -11.99
N ALA A 387 -13.51 10.45 -12.38
CA ALA A 387 -12.41 10.56 -13.34
C ALA A 387 -12.92 11.04 -14.71
N GLU A 388 -14.03 10.51 -15.20
CA GLU A 388 -14.67 10.94 -16.46
C GLU A 388 -15.19 12.38 -16.36
N ALA A 389 -15.78 12.77 -15.22
CA ALA A 389 -16.26 14.14 -15.00
C ALA A 389 -15.10 15.15 -14.95
N LEU A 390 -14.01 14.83 -14.24
CA LEU A 390 -12.80 15.66 -14.19
C LEU A 390 -12.16 15.78 -15.57
N ALA A 391 -12.08 14.66 -16.30
CA ALA A 391 -11.56 14.65 -17.67
C ALA A 391 -12.38 15.54 -18.60
N ALA A 392 -13.71 15.47 -18.52
CA ALA A 392 -14.60 16.32 -19.31
C ALA A 392 -14.45 17.81 -18.94
N HIS A 393 -14.30 18.12 -17.65
CA HIS A 393 -14.07 19.49 -17.17
C HIS A 393 -12.76 20.06 -17.73
N ARG A 394 -11.64 19.36 -17.59
CA ARG A 394 -10.33 19.81 -18.09
C ARG A 394 -10.23 19.82 -19.62
N ALA A 395 -10.94 18.93 -20.30
CA ALA A 395 -11.04 18.98 -21.76
C ALA A 395 -11.82 20.22 -22.26
N ALA A 396 -12.81 20.70 -21.49
CA ALA A 396 -13.51 21.96 -21.79
C ALA A 396 -12.59 23.18 -21.68
N ASP A 397 -11.54 23.12 -20.87
CA ASP A 397 -10.47 24.15 -20.80
C ASP A 397 -9.49 24.07 -21.98
N GLY A 398 -9.66 23.08 -22.87
CA GLY A 398 -8.83 22.91 -24.07
C GLY A 398 -7.60 22.01 -23.86
N LEU A 399 -7.48 21.32 -22.72
CA LEU A 399 -6.39 20.37 -22.45
C LEU A 399 -6.67 19.03 -23.13
N ILE A 400 -5.63 18.37 -23.60
CA ILE A 400 -5.67 16.97 -24.00
C ILE A 400 -5.61 16.12 -22.73
N VAL A 401 -6.72 15.45 -22.40
CA VAL A 401 -6.82 14.65 -21.17
C VAL A 401 -6.71 13.17 -21.48
N LYS A 402 -5.95 12.44 -20.67
CA LYS A 402 -5.90 10.99 -20.67
C LYS A 402 -6.18 10.46 -19.26
N ILE A 403 -7.07 9.48 -19.17
CA ILE A 403 -7.25 8.69 -17.96
C ILE A 403 -6.40 7.43 -18.12
N ALA A 404 -5.51 7.19 -17.18
CA ALA A 404 -4.80 5.93 -16.99
C ALA A 404 -5.45 5.19 -15.81
N TRP A 405 -6.15 4.11 -16.11
CA TRP A 405 -6.72 3.30 -15.05
C TRP A 405 -5.62 2.58 -14.28
N LEU A 406 -5.73 2.55 -12.97
CA LEU A 406 -4.67 2.05 -12.10
C LEU A 406 -4.35 0.58 -12.37
N GLN A 407 -5.36 -0.25 -12.69
CA GLN A 407 -5.11 -1.65 -13.05
C GLN A 407 -4.34 -1.78 -14.37
N ASP A 408 -4.62 -0.94 -15.40
CA ASP A 408 -3.84 -0.91 -16.64
C ASP A 408 -2.38 -0.56 -16.39
N VAL A 409 -2.13 0.40 -15.45
CA VAL A 409 -0.76 0.71 -15.02
C VAL A 409 -0.10 -0.51 -14.39
N TYR A 410 -0.81 -1.25 -13.54
CA TYR A 410 -0.25 -2.47 -12.95
C TYR A 410 -0.03 -3.56 -13.99
N ASP A 411 -0.94 -3.73 -14.93
CA ASP A 411 -0.85 -4.76 -15.98
C ASP A 411 0.37 -4.55 -16.89
N GLU A 412 0.63 -3.31 -17.29
CA GLU A 412 1.75 -2.98 -18.18
C GLU A 412 3.10 -2.85 -17.46
N PHE A 413 3.13 -2.39 -16.18
CA PHE A 413 4.37 -2.03 -15.50
C PHE A 413 4.74 -2.90 -14.29
N SER A 414 3.80 -3.73 -13.77
CA SER A 414 4.06 -4.67 -12.67
C SER A 414 3.41 -6.03 -12.87
N LEU A 415 3.03 -6.35 -14.10
CA LEU A 415 2.46 -7.66 -14.47
C LEU A 415 1.17 -7.99 -13.69
N GLY A 416 0.33 -6.98 -13.49
CA GLY A 416 -0.95 -7.05 -12.80
C GLY A 416 -0.89 -6.90 -11.28
N ARG A 417 0.30 -6.80 -10.69
CA ARG A 417 0.46 -6.72 -9.23
C ARG A 417 0.44 -5.27 -8.74
N THR A 418 -0.28 -5.01 -7.66
CA THR A 418 -0.25 -3.70 -7.00
C THR A 418 1.17 -3.30 -6.62
N SER A 419 1.64 -2.17 -7.15
CA SER A 419 3.00 -1.69 -6.93
C SER A 419 3.11 -0.18 -7.10
N PRO A 420 3.53 0.56 -6.07
CA PRO A 420 3.85 1.98 -6.22
C PRO A 420 4.93 2.22 -7.29
N LEU A 421 5.88 1.31 -7.41
CA LEU A 421 6.94 1.42 -8.40
C LEU A 421 6.42 1.35 -9.84
N ALA A 422 5.30 0.62 -10.08
CA ALA A 422 4.65 0.59 -11.38
C ALA A 422 4.14 1.97 -11.81
N ILE A 423 3.55 2.73 -10.87
CA ILE A 423 3.06 4.10 -11.12
C ILE A 423 4.24 5.01 -11.48
N ARG A 424 5.35 4.91 -10.77
CA ARG A 424 6.56 5.69 -11.09
C ARG A 424 7.11 5.33 -12.46
N THR A 425 7.28 4.04 -12.76
CA THR A 425 7.80 3.58 -14.07
C THR A 425 6.87 3.98 -15.22
N PHE A 426 5.56 4.00 -14.97
CA PHE A 426 4.59 4.55 -15.91
C PHE A 426 4.85 6.05 -16.17
N LEU A 427 5.03 6.86 -15.14
CA LEU A 427 5.33 8.29 -15.30
C LEU A 427 6.68 8.52 -16.00
N GLU A 428 7.72 7.73 -15.69
CA GLU A 428 8.99 7.73 -16.45
C GLU A 428 8.73 7.45 -17.95
N THR A 429 7.83 6.52 -18.26
CA THR A 429 7.44 6.21 -19.63
C THR A 429 6.65 7.36 -20.28
N ALA A 430 5.76 8.03 -19.53
CA ALA A 430 4.98 9.15 -20.03
C ALA A 430 5.84 10.34 -20.48
N LEU A 431 7.07 10.49 -19.97
CA LEU A 431 8.06 11.45 -20.48
C LEU A 431 8.51 11.15 -21.93
N THR A 432 8.30 9.95 -22.42
CA THR A 432 8.63 9.55 -23.79
C THR A 432 7.47 9.68 -24.78
N TRP A 433 6.29 10.09 -24.31
CA TRP A 433 5.10 10.24 -25.14
C TRP A 433 5.25 11.38 -26.18
N ASN A 434 4.49 11.27 -27.25
CA ASN A 434 4.45 12.30 -28.31
C ASN A 434 4.09 13.69 -27.76
N ARG A 435 3.28 13.73 -26.71
CA ARG A 435 3.02 14.92 -25.89
C ARG A 435 3.09 14.53 -24.42
N VAL A 436 4.08 15.09 -23.74
CA VAL A 436 4.34 14.84 -22.32
C VAL A 436 3.31 15.58 -21.48
N PRO A 437 2.68 14.95 -20.48
CA PRO A 437 1.77 15.62 -19.57
C PRO A 437 2.46 16.76 -18.81
N THR A 438 1.78 17.89 -18.69
CA THR A 438 2.17 18.94 -17.74
C THR A 438 1.64 18.63 -16.35
N TYR A 439 0.39 18.13 -16.27
CA TYR A 439 -0.31 17.88 -15.03
C TYR A 439 -0.54 16.37 -14.82
N VAL A 440 -0.30 15.92 -13.60
CA VAL A 440 -0.63 14.57 -13.14
C VAL A 440 -1.49 14.65 -11.89
N VAL A 441 -2.66 14.02 -11.93
CA VAL A 441 -3.58 13.94 -10.80
C VAL A 441 -3.73 12.49 -10.34
N PHE A 442 -3.52 12.27 -9.05
CA PHE A 442 -3.86 11.02 -8.38
C PHE A 442 -5.28 11.16 -7.81
N LEU A 443 -6.26 10.53 -8.45
CA LEU A 443 -7.67 10.61 -8.04
C LEU A 443 -8.00 9.44 -7.11
N GLY A 444 -7.91 9.68 -5.83
CA GLY A 444 -8.16 8.71 -4.76
C GLY A 444 -7.18 8.84 -3.61
N ARG A 445 -7.68 8.59 -2.40
CA ARG A 445 -6.88 8.57 -1.17
C ARG A 445 -5.90 7.41 -1.17
N GLY A 446 -4.69 7.63 -0.65
CA GLY A 446 -3.73 6.60 -0.30
C GLY A 446 -3.63 6.44 1.22
N THR A 447 -3.47 5.21 1.70
CA THR A 447 -3.16 4.96 3.11
C THR A 447 -1.95 4.05 3.24
N LEU A 448 -1.20 4.22 4.30
CA LEU A 448 -0.08 3.34 4.65
C LEU A 448 -0.51 2.00 5.26
N ASN A 449 -1.83 1.76 5.37
CA ASN A 449 -2.41 0.47 5.68
C ASN A 449 -2.89 -0.24 4.42
N HIS A 450 -1.98 -0.56 3.50
CA HIS A 450 -2.29 -1.12 2.19
C HIS A 450 -3.00 -2.48 2.22
N LYS A 451 -2.75 -3.28 3.26
CA LYS A 451 -3.33 -4.63 3.40
C LYS A 451 -4.63 -4.66 4.19
N GLY A 452 -5.20 -3.48 4.54
CA GLY A 452 -6.49 -3.40 5.24
C GLY A 452 -6.51 -4.14 6.57
N ARG A 453 -5.49 -4.00 7.39
CA ARG A 453 -5.40 -4.69 8.69
C ARG A 453 -6.61 -4.33 9.56
N PRO A 454 -7.50 -5.32 9.90
CA PRO A 454 -8.90 -5.01 10.18
C PRO A 454 -9.17 -4.28 11.48
N ASP A 455 -8.34 -4.43 12.48
CA ASP A 455 -8.74 -4.10 13.85
C ASP A 455 -8.29 -2.72 14.35
N HIS A 456 -7.39 -2.03 13.63
CA HIS A 456 -6.77 -0.83 14.16
C HIS A 456 -7.00 0.43 13.31
N PHE A 457 -7.10 0.30 11.97
CA PHE A 457 -7.09 1.46 11.08
C PHE A 457 -7.97 1.22 9.84
N PRO A 458 -9.26 1.60 9.86
CA PRO A 458 -10.15 1.46 8.72
C PRO A 458 -9.73 2.38 7.57
N GLY A 459 -10.01 1.94 6.35
CA GLY A 459 -9.77 2.67 5.12
C GLY A 459 -8.98 1.83 4.11
N GLU A 460 -9.35 1.95 2.85
CA GLU A 460 -8.66 1.30 1.75
C GLU A 460 -7.66 2.26 1.11
N SER A 461 -6.54 1.73 0.64
CA SER A 461 -5.58 2.48 -0.18
C SER A 461 -6.02 2.39 -1.63
N LEU A 462 -6.67 3.42 -2.14
CA LEU A 462 -7.13 3.49 -3.53
C LEU A 462 -5.95 3.64 -4.49
N ILE A 463 -5.06 4.58 -4.19
CA ILE A 463 -3.79 4.73 -4.90
C ILE A 463 -2.69 4.70 -3.86
N PRO A 464 -1.81 3.68 -3.88
CA PRO A 464 -0.75 3.56 -2.87
C PRO A 464 0.11 4.83 -2.84
N VAL A 465 0.76 5.06 -1.71
CA VAL A 465 1.71 6.16 -1.54
C VAL A 465 3.14 5.62 -1.57
N ARG A 466 4.09 6.45 -2.00
CA ARG A 466 5.51 6.15 -1.85
C ARG A 466 6.06 6.83 -0.60
N MET A 467 7.11 6.23 -0.05
CA MET A 467 7.82 6.81 1.08
C MET A 467 9.02 7.62 0.62
N ALA A 468 9.27 8.71 1.31
CA ALA A 468 10.53 9.45 1.33
C ALA A 468 11.19 9.30 2.71
N SER A 469 12.40 9.78 2.85
CA SER A 469 13.18 9.67 4.10
C SER A 469 13.72 11.02 4.52
N GLY A 470 13.60 11.32 5.80
CA GLY A 470 14.16 12.51 6.42
C GLY A 470 14.86 12.21 7.76
N PRO A 471 15.30 13.25 8.47
CA PRO A 471 16.00 13.07 9.74
C PRO A 471 15.21 12.31 10.80
N TRP A 472 13.87 12.38 10.75
CA TRP A 472 13.00 11.79 11.76
C TRP A 472 12.33 10.48 11.32
N GLY A 473 12.66 9.95 10.14
CA GLY A 473 12.11 8.69 9.64
C GLY A 473 11.53 8.80 8.25
N LEU A 474 10.70 7.80 7.93
CA LEU A 474 9.98 7.72 6.66
C LEU A 474 8.70 8.54 6.73
N PHE A 475 8.32 9.10 5.59
CA PHE A 475 7.07 9.83 5.43
C PHE A 475 6.51 9.65 4.02
N PRO A 476 5.17 9.74 3.83
CA PRO A 476 4.57 9.64 2.51
C PRO A 476 4.91 10.84 1.64
N SER A 477 5.17 10.60 0.35
CA SER A 477 5.49 11.63 -0.62
C SER A 477 5.04 11.29 -2.04
N ASP A 478 4.08 12.04 -2.56
CA ASP A 478 3.67 11.97 -3.96
C ASP A 478 4.73 12.58 -4.90
N ASN A 479 5.61 13.45 -4.38
CA ASN A 479 6.77 13.93 -5.11
C ASN A 479 7.63 12.77 -5.62
N ARG A 480 7.73 11.67 -4.85
CA ARG A 480 8.47 10.46 -5.22
C ARG A 480 7.91 9.71 -6.43
N TYR A 481 6.70 10.04 -6.88
CA TYR A 481 6.17 9.60 -8.16
C TYR A 481 6.57 10.53 -9.29
N CYS A 482 6.54 11.81 -9.05
CA CYS A 482 6.63 12.87 -10.04
C CYS A 482 8.04 13.37 -10.28
N ASP A 483 8.92 13.24 -9.30
CA ASP A 483 10.38 13.33 -9.44
C ASP A 483 10.92 11.99 -9.97
N THR A 484 10.98 11.86 -11.28
CA THR A 484 11.38 10.64 -11.95
C THR A 484 12.90 10.47 -12.07
N ASN A 485 13.65 11.55 -11.93
CA ASN A 485 15.12 11.55 -12.00
C ASN A 485 15.81 11.51 -10.63
N GLY A 486 15.07 11.79 -9.54
CA GLY A 486 15.54 11.70 -8.16
C GLY A 486 16.31 12.93 -7.66
N ASP A 487 16.13 14.09 -8.28
CA ASP A 487 16.81 15.33 -7.88
C ASP A 487 16.00 16.19 -6.88
N GLY A 488 14.81 15.74 -6.50
CA GLY A 488 13.89 16.42 -5.58
C GLY A 488 12.91 17.37 -6.27
N ILE A 489 13.08 17.61 -7.57
CA ILE A 489 12.24 18.50 -8.39
C ILE A 489 11.34 17.64 -9.29
N PRO A 490 10.01 17.76 -9.21
CA PRO A 490 9.13 16.93 -10.03
C PRO A 490 9.13 17.40 -11.50
N GLU A 491 9.15 16.44 -12.44
CA GLU A 491 9.00 16.67 -13.87
C GLU A 491 7.56 17.03 -14.27
N PHE A 492 6.59 16.77 -13.40
CA PHE A 492 5.18 17.05 -13.62
C PHE A 492 4.62 17.94 -12.51
N ALA A 493 3.67 18.79 -12.83
CA ALA A 493 2.85 19.48 -11.85
C ALA A 493 1.85 18.48 -11.26
N CYS A 494 2.15 17.95 -10.07
CA CYS A 494 1.39 16.87 -9.45
C CYS A 494 0.44 17.35 -8.36
N GLY A 495 -0.67 16.63 -8.20
CA GLY A 495 -1.58 16.78 -7.07
C GLY A 495 -2.42 15.54 -6.84
N ARG A 496 -2.90 15.38 -5.61
CA ARG A 496 -3.81 14.30 -5.22
C ARG A 496 -5.17 14.86 -4.84
N ILE A 497 -6.24 14.31 -5.41
CA ILE A 497 -7.61 14.52 -4.92
C ILE A 497 -7.88 13.39 -3.93
N PRO A 498 -7.83 13.64 -2.60
CA PRO A 498 -7.79 12.60 -1.58
C PRO A 498 -9.18 12.09 -1.20
N ALA A 499 -10.03 11.84 -2.19
CA ALA A 499 -11.37 11.32 -1.99
C ALA A 499 -11.35 9.81 -1.68
N GLU A 500 -12.24 9.37 -0.79
CA GLU A 500 -12.41 7.96 -0.42
C GLU A 500 -13.45 7.25 -1.29
N THR A 501 -14.34 8.01 -1.94
CA THR A 501 -15.44 7.48 -2.76
C THR A 501 -15.64 8.31 -4.02
N ASP A 502 -16.23 7.68 -5.07
CA ASP A 502 -16.62 8.35 -6.29
C ASP A 502 -17.56 9.55 -6.04
N VAL A 503 -18.48 9.41 -5.07
CA VAL A 503 -19.41 10.49 -4.68
C VAL A 503 -18.67 11.70 -4.10
N GLU A 504 -17.69 11.48 -3.25
CA GLU A 504 -16.86 12.54 -2.68
C GLU A 504 -15.99 13.21 -3.76
N ALA A 505 -15.40 12.41 -4.64
CA ALA A 505 -14.62 12.91 -5.77
C ALA A 505 -15.47 13.71 -6.75
N LEU A 506 -16.69 13.26 -7.07
CA LEU A 506 -17.64 14.03 -7.90
C LEU A 506 -18.02 15.36 -7.24
N ALA A 507 -18.28 15.37 -5.93
CA ALA A 507 -18.57 16.60 -5.19
C ALA A 507 -17.39 17.60 -5.26
N TYR A 508 -16.14 17.09 -5.24
CA TYR A 508 -14.97 17.93 -5.48
C TYR A 508 -14.95 18.52 -6.91
N VAL A 509 -15.26 17.72 -7.93
CA VAL A 509 -15.32 18.21 -9.34
C VAL A 509 -16.40 19.29 -9.50
N GLU A 510 -17.57 19.12 -8.86
CA GLU A 510 -18.63 20.14 -8.84
C GLU A 510 -18.17 21.43 -8.13
N LYS A 511 -17.48 21.29 -6.99
CA LYS A 511 -16.88 22.40 -6.25
C LYS A 511 -15.83 23.14 -7.07
N LEU A 512 -14.99 22.41 -7.83
CA LEU A 512 -13.99 22.94 -8.74
C LEU A 512 -14.65 23.78 -9.85
N ALA A 513 -15.65 23.25 -10.51
CA ALA A 513 -16.40 23.95 -11.56
C ALA A 513 -17.08 25.23 -11.02
N ALA A 514 -17.63 25.16 -9.81
CA ALA A 514 -18.22 26.33 -9.15
C ALA A 514 -17.19 27.41 -8.81
N TYR A 515 -16.00 27.02 -8.36
CA TYR A 515 -14.89 27.92 -8.08
C TYR A 515 -14.40 28.64 -9.35
N GLU A 516 -14.12 27.89 -10.41
CA GLU A 516 -13.58 28.45 -11.67
C GLU A 516 -14.60 29.32 -12.43
N SER A 517 -15.90 29.08 -12.22
CA SER A 517 -16.98 29.93 -12.74
C SER A 517 -17.46 31.02 -11.78
N ALA A 518 -16.79 31.21 -10.64
CA ALA A 518 -17.23 32.14 -9.62
C ALA A 518 -17.25 33.59 -10.10
N THR A 519 -18.24 34.36 -9.62
CA THR A 519 -18.36 35.79 -9.96
C THR A 519 -17.23 36.58 -9.30
N ILE A 520 -16.67 37.51 -10.05
CA ILE A 520 -15.64 38.47 -9.59
C ILE A 520 -16.11 39.18 -8.33
N GLY A 521 -15.23 39.22 -7.32
CA GLY A 521 -15.53 39.85 -6.03
C GLY A 521 -14.26 40.11 -5.20
N ASP A 522 -14.40 40.90 -4.14
CA ASP A 522 -13.28 41.36 -3.30
C ASP A 522 -12.45 40.19 -2.66
N TRP A 523 -13.02 38.97 -2.60
CA TRP A 523 -12.32 37.79 -2.10
C TRP A 523 -11.18 37.32 -3.01
N MET A 524 -11.23 37.66 -4.30
CA MET A 524 -10.23 37.25 -5.30
C MET A 524 -8.87 37.95 -5.12
N ASP A 525 -8.85 39.08 -4.45
CA ASP A 525 -7.64 39.84 -4.12
C ASP A 525 -7.36 39.81 -2.61
N LEU A 526 -7.90 38.80 -1.88
CA LEU A 526 -7.74 38.69 -0.45
C LEU A 526 -6.88 37.46 -0.07
N MET A 527 -5.93 37.69 0.84
CA MET A 527 -5.20 36.65 1.55
C MET A 527 -5.58 36.62 3.02
N ILE A 528 -5.79 35.45 3.60
CA ILE A 528 -5.89 35.23 5.05
C ILE A 528 -4.50 34.75 5.51
N GLY A 529 -3.77 35.59 6.25
CA GLY A 529 -2.52 35.23 6.92
C GLY A 529 -2.79 34.80 8.35
N VAL A 530 -2.30 33.65 8.79
CA VAL A 530 -2.50 33.07 10.12
C VAL A 530 -1.17 32.72 10.73
N ALA A 531 -0.81 33.27 11.88
CA ALA A 531 0.42 32.91 12.58
C ALA A 531 0.17 32.47 14.03
N ASP A 532 0.94 31.47 14.44
CA ASP A 532 1.13 31.07 15.83
C ASP A 532 1.90 32.14 16.59
N ASP A 533 1.97 32.09 17.91
CA ASP A 533 2.88 32.94 18.68
C ASP A 533 4.33 32.45 18.55
N ALA A 534 5.28 33.34 18.79
CA ALA A 534 6.70 33.06 18.63
C ALA A 534 7.18 31.98 19.61
N ASP A 535 7.88 30.99 19.10
CA ASP A 535 8.53 29.94 19.87
C ASP A 535 10.05 30.12 19.84
N PRO A 536 10.74 30.26 21.02
CA PRO A 536 12.18 30.47 21.05
C PRO A 536 13.04 29.37 20.42
N VAL A 537 12.49 28.17 20.23
CA VAL A 537 13.17 27.01 19.66
C VAL A 537 12.80 26.78 18.20
N SER A 538 11.52 27.00 17.86
CA SER A 538 10.95 26.63 16.56
C SER A 538 10.89 27.78 15.55
N GLY A 539 10.72 29.04 15.99
CA GLY A 539 10.75 30.18 15.09
C GLY A 539 9.95 31.42 15.54
N ASP A 540 10.20 32.57 14.90
CA ASP A 540 9.40 33.78 15.03
C ASP A 540 8.25 33.77 14.00
N PHE A 541 7.27 32.90 14.20
CA PHE A 541 6.15 32.70 13.27
C PHE A 541 5.41 34.01 12.90
N PRO A 542 5.14 34.94 13.84
CA PRO A 542 4.55 36.23 13.46
C PRO A 542 5.50 37.10 12.60
N GLY A 543 6.81 37.02 12.86
CA GLY A 543 7.82 37.73 12.07
C GLY A 543 7.93 37.18 10.65
N ASP A 544 7.98 35.86 10.50
CA ASP A 544 8.00 35.16 9.21
C ASP A 544 6.70 35.46 8.41
N ALA A 545 5.54 35.36 9.06
CA ALA A 545 4.25 35.70 8.45
C ALA A 545 4.23 37.14 7.94
N ALA A 546 4.71 38.11 8.71
CA ALA A 546 4.72 39.52 8.30
C ALA A 546 5.57 39.79 7.06
N VAL A 547 6.65 39.03 6.84
CA VAL A 547 7.49 39.12 5.63
C VAL A 547 6.71 38.61 4.42
N SER A 548 6.14 37.42 4.49
CA SER A 548 5.36 36.81 3.41
C SER A 548 4.09 37.61 3.10
N GLU A 549 3.42 38.14 4.11
CA GLU A 549 2.24 39.02 3.97
C GLU A 549 2.59 40.34 3.24
N ALA A 550 3.76 40.92 3.54
CA ALA A 550 4.25 42.09 2.86
C ALA A 550 4.60 41.78 1.38
N LEU A 551 5.20 40.61 1.11
CA LEU A 551 5.44 40.12 -0.24
C LEU A 551 4.13 40.06 -1.05
N VAL A 552 3.13 39.34 -0.57
CA VAL A 552 1.83 39.15 -1.23
C VAL A 552 1.09 40.48 -1.39
N SER A 553 1.18 41.35 -0.37
CA SER A 553 0.62 42.73 -0.48
C SER A 553 1.28 43.57 -1.56
N SER A 554 2.60 43.41 -1.76
CA SER A 554 3.32 44.10 -2.85
C SER A 554 2.90 43.67 -4.26
N LEU A 555 2.31 42.45 -4.36
CA LEU A 555 1.77 41.87 -5.59
C LEU A 555 0.30 42.22 -5.81
N GLY A 556 -0.28 43.07 -4.97
CA GLY A 556 -1.62 43.65 -5.16
C GLY A 556 -2.74 43.02 -4.34
N TYR A 557 -2.45 42.08 -3.46
CA TYR A 557 -3.44 41.46 -2.59
C TYR A 557 -3.64 42.25 -1.30
N SER A 558 -4.88 42.28 -0.79
CA SER A 558 -5.19 42.69 0.57
C SER A 558 -4.92 41.55 1.54
N VAL A 559 -4.37 41.86 2.69
CA VAL A 559 -4.05 40.82 3.72
C VAL A 559 -4.94 40.99 4.95
N ASN A 560 -5.64 39.92 5.35
CA ASN A 560 -6.36 39.79 6.59
C ASN A 560 -5.51 38.98 7.58
N ALA A 561 -4.55 39.64 8.22
CA ALA A 561 -3.64 39.04 9.17
C ALA A 561 -4.33 38.63 10.48
N ARG A 562 -4.05 37.41 10.93
CA ARG A 562 -4.56 36.78 12.16
C ARG A 562 -3.40 36.14 12.91
N HIS A 563 -2.70 36.92 13.73
CA HIS A 563 -1.59 36.43 14.53
C HIS A 563 -2.04 36.18 15.97
N PHE A 564 -1.80 34.98 16.47
CA PHE A 564 -2.08 34.62 17.84
C PHE A 564 -1.07 35.32 18.77
N THR A 565 -1.51 35.77 19.91
CA THR A 565 -0.68 36.53 20.87
C THR A 565 -0.61 35.86 22.24
N GLY A 566 -0.88 34.56 22.31
CA GLY A 566 -0.89 33.79 23.55
C GLY A 566 -2.14 34.00 24.43
N ALA A 567 -3.14 34.73 23.96
CA ALA A 567 -4.35 35.00 24.75
C ALA A 567 -5.64 35.08 23.89
N GLY A 568 -6.78 34.79 24.47
CA GLY A 568 -8.07 34.92 23.79
C GLY A 568 -8.35 33.86 22.74
N LEU A 569 -7.94 32.60 22.97
CA LEU A 569 -8.02 31.49 22.02
C LEU A 569 -9.40 31.34 21.35
N THR A 570 -10.49 31.34 22.12
CA THR A 570 -11.83 31.19 21.54
C THR A 570 -12.19 32.32 20.59
N GLN A 571 -11.83 33.56 20.92
CA GLN A 571 -12.06 34.73 20.08
C GLN A 571 -11.20 34.64 18.80
N PHE A 572 -9.97 34.11 18.90
CA PHE A 572 -9.10 33.88 17.76
C PHE A 572 -9.70 32.84 16.81
N GLN A 573 -10.11 31.68 17.36
CA GLN A 573 -10.76 30.59 16.59
C GLN A 573 -12.02 31.07 15.89
N ASP A 574 -12.91 31.81 16.58
CA ASP A 574 -14.14 32.34 16.00
C ASP A 574 -13.85 33.38 14.89
N ALA A 575 -12.88 34.24 15.11
CA ALA A 575 -12.45 35.23 14.11
C ALA A 575 -11.81 34.56 12.89
N LEU A 576 -11.04 33.49 13.07
CA LEU A 576 -10.44 32.71 11.99
C LEU A 576 -11.52 32.03 11.15
N LYS A 577 -12.45 31.30 11.77
CA LYS A 577 -13.59 30.67 11.08
C LYS A 577 -14.46 31.68 10.35
N ALA A 578 -14.70 32.84 10.94
CA ALA A 578 -15.45 33.92 10.29
C ALA A 578 -14.71 34.46 9.06
N ALA A 579 -13.37 34.61 9.12
CA ALA A 579 -12.57 35.04 7.98
C ALA A 579 -12.62 33.99 6.85
N TRP A 580 -12.47 32.72 7.15
CA TRP A 580 -12.59 31.64 6.17
C TRP A 580 -13.97 31.62 5.51
N ASN A 581 -15.07 31.76 6.28
CA ASN A 581 -16.43 31.77 5.73
C ASN A 581 -16.74 33.02 4.86
N GLN A 582 -15.98 34.09 4.99
CA GLN A 582 -16.05 35.23 4.05
C GLN A 582 -15.44 34.91 2.70
N GLY A 583 -14.48 33.97 2.65
CA GLY A 583 -13.73 33.55 1.49
C GLY A 583 -12.49 34.42 1.22
N ALA A 584 -11.53 33.85 0.52
CA ALA A 584 -10.31 34.49 0.10
C ALA A 584 -9.73 33.75 -1.13
N ALA A 585 -8.80 34.36 -1.87
CA ALA A 585 -8.05 33.69 -2.93
C ALA A 585 -6.90 32.84 -2.35
N LEU A 586 -6.26 33.35 -1.29
CA LEU A 586 -5.12 32.72 -0.64
C LEU A 586 -5.35 32.57 0.87
N SER A 587 -4.82 31.52 1.47
CA SER A 587 -4.61 31.45 2.92
C SER A 587 -3.23 30.86 3.16
N ALA A 588 -2.49 31.38 4.15
CA ALA A 588 -1.24 30.79 4.58
C ALA A 588 -1.15 30.78 6.11
N TYR A 589 -0.56 29.69 6.64
CA TYR A 589 -0.38 29.48 8.06
C TYR A 589 1.09 29.25 8.39
N TRP A 590 1.60 29.94 9.39
CA TRP A 590 2.94 29.80 9.95
C TRP A 590 2.85 29.40 11.42
N GLY A 591 3.39 28.24 11.80
CA GLY A 591 3.30 27.79 13.17
C GLY A 591 3.39 26.29 13.36
N HIS A 592 3.16 25.87 14.60
CA HIS A 592 3.04 24.47 14.94
C HIS A 592 1.80 23.82 14.31
N GLY A 593 1.87 22.51 14.04
CA GLY A 593 0.71 21.77 13.52
C GLY A 593 0.80 20.29 13.77
N GLY A 594 -0.29 19.63 13.47
CA GLY A 594 -0.45 18.18 13.55
C GLY A 594 -1.33 17.71 12.40
N TYR A 595 -1.57 16.42 12.35
CA TYR A 595 -2.43 15.82 11.31
C TYR A 595 -3.80 16.48 11.22
N ASP A 596 -4.37 16.84 12.37
CA ASP A 596 -5.77 17.24 12.56
C ASP A 596 -5.94 18.72 12.97
N ARG A 597 -4.87 19.54 12.94
CA ARG A 597 -4.97 20.92 13.46
C ARG A 597 -3.85 21.84 13.02
N TRP A 598 -4.14 23.13 13.04
CA TRP A 598 -3.18 24.21 13.14
C TRP A 598 -3.02 24.64 14.59
N GLY A 599 -1.79 24.88 15.04
CA GLY A 599 -1.44 25.29 16.38
C GLY A 599 -1.56 24.18 17.43
N ALA A 600 -0.68 24.18 18.41
CA ALA A 600 -0.78 23.34 19.60
C ALA A 600 -2.09 23.61 20.36
N GLU A 601 -2.60 24.84 20.28
CA GLU A 601 -3.83 25.35 20.88
C GLU A 601 -5.09 25.00 20.08
N ASN A 602 -4.98 24.29 18.95
CA ASN A 602 -6.11 23.98 18.04
C ASN A 602 -6.76 25.22 17.42
N PHE A 603 -6.01 26.07 16.73
CA PHE A 603 -6.56 27.25 16.05
C PHE A 603 -7.63 26.90 15.03
N LEU A 604 -7.38 25.85 14.24
CA LEU A 604 -8.32 25.30 13.27
C LEU A 604 -8.23 23.75 13.34
N PRO A 605 -9.02 23.12 14.21
CA PRO A 605 -9.07 21.67 14.30
C PRO A 605 -9.88 21.07 13.16
N LEU A 606 -9.57 19.82 12.81
CA LEU A 606 -10.27 19.02 11.80
C LEU A 606 -11.80 19.04 11.99
N ALA A 607 -12.27 18.99 13.24
CA ALA A 607 -13.69 19.00 13.55
C ALA A 607 -14.43 20.27 13.11
N ASP A 608 -13.72 21.38 12.91
CA ASP A 608 -14.32 22.65 12.48
C ASP A 608 -14.42 22.75 10.94
N ILE A 609 -13.68 21.91 10.19
CA ILE A 609 -13.63 21.98 8.71
C ILE A 609 -14.99 21.70 8.10
N ALA A 610 -15.72 20.72 8.59
CA ALA A 610 -17.07 20.40 8.10
C ALA A 610 -18.09 21.54 8.30
N GLY A 611 -17.78 22.52 9.17
CA GLY A 611 -18.59 23.70 9.40
C GLY A 611 -18.24 24.91 8.51
N LEU A 612 -17.19 24.81 7.69
CA LEU A 612 -16.84 25.85 6.74
C LEU A 612 -17.81 25.83 5.56
N SER A 613 -18.27 27.02 5.15
CA SER A 613 -19.31 27.19 4.12
C SER A 613 -18.97 28.32 3.15
N ASN A 614 -17.69 28.43 2.79
CA ASN A 614 -17.18 29.51 1.95
C ASN A 614 -17.26 29.23 0.45
N ALA A 615 -17.71 28.05 -0.01
CA ALA A 615 -17.85 27.79 -1.44
C ALA A 615 -18.80 28.83 -2.12
N PRO A 616 -18.51 29.32 -3.32
CA PRO A 616 -17.34 29.00 -4.18
C PRO A 616 -16.10 29.89 -3.94
N ARG A 617 -16.04 30.68 -2.86
CA ARG A 617 -14.96 31.64 -2.55
C ARG A 617 -13.83 30.96 -1.77
N LEU A 618 -13.21 29.98 -2.40
CA LEU A 618 -12.28 29.04 -1.77
C LEU A 618 -10.83 29.51 -1.90
N PRO A 619 -10.01 29.48 -0.85
CA PRO A 619 -8.60 29.75 -0.96
C PRO A 619 -7.82 28.57 -1.54
N ILE A 620 -6.66 28.86 -2.18
CA ILE A 620 -5.52 27.97 -2.18
C ILE A 620 -4.83 28.16 -0.83
N ALA A 621 -4.66 27.09 -0.07
CA ALA A 621 -4.16 27.19 1.32
C ALA A 621 -2.77 26.56 1.45
N ALA A 622 -1.78 27.36 1.86
CA ALA A 622 -0.44 26.90 2.25
C ALA A 622 -0.35 26.71 3.76
N GLY A 623 0.23 25.59 4.20
CA GLY A 623 0.52 25.35 5.61
C GLY A 623 2.02 25.19 5.83
N LEU A 624 2.68 26.23 6.35
CA LEU A 624 4.10 26.21 6.70
C LEU A 624 4.22 25.71 8.14
N THR A 625 4.03 24.44 8.32
CA THR A 625 3.81 23.75 9.60
C THR A 625 4.32 22.31 9.53
N CYS A 626 3.85 21.43 10.43
CA CYS A 626 4.17 20.00 10.43
C CYS A 626 2.91 19.16 10.21
N TYR A 627 3.02 18.00 9.54
CA TYR A 627 2.05 16.90 9.46
C TYR A 627 0.68 17.20 8.81
N ALA A 628 0.28 18.45 8.61
CA ALA A 628 -1.07 18.82 8.21
C ALA A 628 -1.49 18.28 6.82
N GLY A 629 -0.50 17.90 5.98
CA GLY A 629 -0.68 17.28 4.67
C GLY A 629 -0.72 15.75 4.67
N ASN A 630 -0.44 15.09 5.80
CA ASN A 630 -0.31 13.62 5.85
C ASN A 630 -1.66 12.90 5.92
N ASP A 631 -2.31 12.77 4.79
CA ASP A 631 -3.59 12.03 4.68
C ASP A 631 -3.41 10.51 4.62
N SER A 632 -2.19 10.03 4.54
CA SER A 632 -1.88 8.61 4.44
C SER A 632 -1.71 7.90 5.78
N TYR A 633 -1.71 8.65 6.90
CA TYR A 633 -1.57 8.06 8.23
C TYR A 633 -2.75 7.14 8.54
N PRO A 634 -2.50 5.86 8.92
CA PRO A 634 -3.57 4.91 9.14
C PRO A 634 -4.59 5.37 10.19
N GLY A 635 -5.88 5.37 9.81
CA GLY A 635 -6.99 5.72 10.70
C GLY A 635 -7.20 7.20 11.00
N PHE A 636 -6.44 8.10 10.37
CA PHE A 636 -6.59 9.54 10.53
C PHE A 636 -6.87 10.22 9.18
N ALA A 637 -7.72 11.25 9.19
CA ALA A 637 -7.84 12.18 8.08
C ALA A 637 -6.93 13.39 8.35
N ALA A 638 -6.21 13.85 7.33
CA ALA A 638 -5.42 15.08 7.45
C ALA A 638 -6.28 16.33 7.28
N LEU A 639 -5.83 17.40 7.92
CA LEU A 639 -6.48 18.71 7.80
C LEU A 639 -6.53 19.17 6.33
N ALA A 640 -5.44 19.00 5.58
CA ALA A 640 -5.36 19.36 4.17
C ALA A 640 -6.41 18.63 3.32
N ALA A 641 -6.53 17.31 3.48
CA ALA A 641 -7.51 16.50 2.77
C ALA A 641 -8.94 16.93 3.10
N ALA A 642 -9.26 17.09 4.40
CA ALA A 642 -10.58 17.51 4.83
C ALA A 642 -10.99 18.88 4.26
N MET A 643 -10.05 19.83 4.16
CA MET A 643 -10.30 21.12 3.52
C MET A 643 -10.67 20.98 2.04
N VAL A 644 -10.05 20.06 1.34
CA VAL A 644 -10.25 19.85 -0.09
C VAL A 644 -11.55 19.11 -0.37
N VAL A 645 -11.84 18.02 0.36
CA VAL A 645 -13.03 17.20 0.10
C VAL A 645 -14.33 17.77 0.69
N ASN A 646 -14.27 18.76 1.58
CA ASN A 646 -15.49 19.44 2.07
C ASN A 646 -16.26 20.08 0.91
N PRO A 647 -17.47 19.61 0.56
CA PRO A 647 -18.21 20.10 -0.60
C PRO A 647 -18.72 21.55 -0.45
N ASP A 648 -19.00 21.97 0.82
CA ASP A 648 -19.63 23.26 1.12
C ASP A 648 -18.61 24.39 1.38
N GLY A 649 -17.31 24.01 1.53
CA GLY A 649 -16.30 25.00 1.91
C GLY A 649 -14.87 24.46 1.97
N GLY A 650 -14.07 25.04 2.88
CA GLY A 650 -12.65 24.70 3.02
C GLY A 650 -11.77 25.37 1.96
N ALA A 651 -10.89 24.62 1.32
CA ALA A 651 -9.97 25.07 0.29
C ALA A 651 -10.23 24.38 -1.05
N ILE A 652 -9.86 25.04 -2.17
CA ILE A 652 -9.92 24.39 -3.48
C ILE A 652 -8.70 23.50 -3.71
N ALA A 653 -7.56 23.91 -3.17
CA ALA A 653 -6.34 23.12 -3.10
C ALA A 653 -5.54 23.51 -1.87
N THR A 654 -4.71 22.60 -1.37
CA THR A 654 -3.78 22.89 -0.27
C THR A 654 -2.37 22.50 -0.67
N TRP A 655 -1.35 23.14 -0.06
CA TRP A 655 0.05 22.76 -0.14
C TRP A 655 0.63 22.73 1.25
N MET A 656 0.82 21.53 1.80
CA MET A 656 1.15 21.31 3.21
C MET A 656 2.10 20.11 3.37
N PRO A 657 2.92 20.08 4.44
CA PRO A 657 3.87 19.00 4.65
C PRO A 657 3.21 17.75 5.24
N THR A 658 3.72 16.59 4.81
CA THR A 658 3.28 15.27 5.26
C THR A 658 3.99 14.80 6.53
N HIS A 659 5.06 15.48 6.97
CA HIS A 659 5.83 15.14 8.17
C HIS A 659 6.31 16.40 8.90
N GLN A 660 7.20 16.22 9.86
CA GLN A 660 7.86 17.32 10.54
C GLN A 660 8.75 18.08 9.57
N SER A 661 8.59 19.41 9.51
CA SER A 661 9.42 20.33 8.70
C SER A 661 10.28 21.24 9.57
N LEU A 662 11.30 21.83 8.99
CA LEU A 662 12.08 22.92 9.60
C LEU A 662 11.44 24.26 9.25
N ASN A 663 11.28 25.15 10.23
CA ASN A 663 10.64 26.45 9.98
C ASN A 663 11.32 27.24 8.85
N ALA A 664 12.64 27.30 8.85
CA ALA A 664 13.38 28.08 7.83
C ALA A 664 13.14 27.54 6.40
N GLY A 665 13.19 26.21 6.21
CA GLY A 665 12.93 25.60 4.91
C GLY A 665 11.47 25.77 4.47
N ALA A 666 10.52 25.56 5.40
CA ALA A 666 9.11 25.76 5.15
C ALA A 666 8.79 27.21 4.74
N VAL A 667 9.36 28.20 5.40
CA VAL A 667 9.19 29.64 5.05
C VAL A 667 9.76 29.93 3.67
N THR A 668 10.99 29.47 3.36
CA THR A 668 11.60 29.67 2.03
C THR A 668 10.73 29.04 0.93
N LEU A 669 10.27 27.81 1.09
CA LEU A 669 9.34 27.14 0.18
C LEU A 669 8.04 27.93 0.03
N GLY A 670 7.47 28.37 1.16
CA GLY A 670 6.22 29.13 1.21
C GLY A 670 6.30 30.46 0.50
N ASP A 671 7.38 31.22 0.70
CA ASP A 671 7.57 32.52 0.05
C ASP A 671 7.66 32.37 -1.47
N HIS A 672 8.43 31.40 -1.98
CA HIS A 672 8.47 31.09 -3.42
C HIS A 672 7.10 30.67 -3.94
N PHE A 673 6.40 29.80 -3.22
CA PHE A 673 5.07 29.34 -3.65
C PHE A 673 4.05 30.48 -3.74
N LEU A 674 4.00 31.36 -2.73
CA LEU A 674 3.11 32.51 -2.70
C LEU A 674 3.46 33.53 -3.80
N GLU A 675 4.75 33.80 -4.05
CA GLU A 675 5.21 34.65 -5.12
C GLU A 675 4.77 34.13 -6.49
N LEU A 676 4.97 32.83 -6.75
CA LEU A 676 4.62 32.18 -8.01
C LEU A 676 3.11 32.16 -8.26
N LEU A 677 2.31 31.92 -7.23
CA LEU A 677 0.85 32.00 -7.34
C LEU A 677 0.35 33.41 -7.54
N ALA A 678 0.75 34.35 -6.68
CA ALA A 678 0.22 35.72 -6.68
C ALA A 678 0.82 36.60 -7.75
N GLY A 679 2.12 36.47 -8.01
CA GLY A 679 2.88 37.28 -9.00
C GLY A 679 2.84 36.67 -10.39
N ASP A 680 3.37 35.45 -10.55
CA ASP A 680 3.53 34.81 -11.85
C ASP A 680 2.25 34.15 -12.38
N LYS A 681 1.22 34.05 -11.52
CA LYS A 681 -0.09 33.47 -11.86
C LYS A 681 -0.01 32.01 -12.35
N LEU A 682 0.94 31.26 -11.85
CA LEU A 682 1.06 29.82 -12.14
C LEU A 682 -0.12 29.05 -11.55
N THR A 683 -0.33 27.83 -12.03
CA THR A 683 -1.24 26.89 -11.37
C THR A 683 -0.64 26.41 -10.03
N VAL A 684 -1.46 25.83 -9.16
CA VAL A 684 -0.97 25.35 -7.86
C VAL A 684 0.12 24.30 -8.00
N GLY A 685 0.00 23.39 -8.97
CA GLY A 685 1.00 22.36 -9.23
C GLY A 685 2.28 22.91 -9.85
N GLU A 686 2.17 23.84 -10.82
CA GLU A 686 3.32 24.51 -11.42
C GLU A 686 4.07 25.35 -10.37
N ALA A 687 3.35 26.07 -9.51
CA ALA A 687 3.93 26.87 -8.44
C ALA A 687 4.63 25.99 -7.39
N ALA A 688 4.04 24.84 -7.04
CA ALA A 688 4.65 23.88 -6.12
C ALA A 688 5.96 23.29 -6.68
N ALA A 689 5.98 22.90 -7.96
CA ALA A 689 7.16 22.36 -8.61
C ALA A 689 8.29 23.42 -8.72
N GLU A 690 7.98 24.60 -9.20
CA GLU A 690 8.96 25.69 -9.34
C GLU A 690 9.44 26.21 -7.97
N ALA A 691 8.58 26.25 -6.93
CA ALA A 691 8.99 26.61 -5.58
C ALA A 691 10.03 25.64 -5.02
N LYS A 692 9.87 24.33 -5.26
CA LYS A 692 10.87 23.31 -4.89
C LYS A 692 12.20 23.56 -5.60
N ALA A 693 12.16 23.87 -6.92
CA ALA A 693 13.35 24.15 -7.70
C ALA A 693 14.12 25.39 -7.16
N ARG A 694 13.40 26.48 -6.84
CA ARG A 694 13.99 27.69 -6.26
C ARG A 694 14.54 27.44 -4.86
N ALA A 695 13.78 26.73 -4.00
CA ALA A 695 14.18 26.43 -2.64
C ALA A 695 15.44 25.53 -2.58
N LEU A 696 15.61 24.61 -3.55
CA LEU A 696 16.84 23.82 -3.67
C LEU A 696 18.07 24.71 -3.95
N VAL A 697 17.91 25.77 -4.78
CA VAL A 697 18.97 26.76 -5.04
C VAL A 697 19.27 27.59 -3.80
N ASP A 698 18.28 27.79 -2.92
CA ASP A 698 18.43 28.51 -1.64
C ASP A 698 18.85 27.57 -0.47
N ASP A 699 19.47 26.43 -0.81
CA ASP A 699 20.02 25.45 0.15
C ASP A 699 18.99 24.77 1.08
N VAL A 700 17.69 24.75 0.72
CA VAL A 700 16.70 23.92 1.44
C VAL A 700 17.03 22.44 1.21
N PRO A 701 17.11 21.62 2.28
CA PRO A 701 17.47 20.21 2.13
C PRO A 701 16.49 19.45 1.22
N ALA A 702 17.01 18.59 0.34
CA ALA A 702 16.19 17.83 -0.63
C ALA A 702 15.05 17.02 0.02
N TRP A 703 15.27 16.44 1.20
CA TRP A 703 14.21 15.72 1.92
C TRP A 703 13.02 16.62 2.31
N GLU A 704 13.25 17.93 2.52
CA GLU A 704 12.20 18.87 2.88
C GLU A 704 11.34 19.26 1.68
N LEU A 705 11.90 19.18 0.47
CA LEU A 705 11.14 19.32 -0.78
C LEU A 705 10.12 18.19 -0.95
N ASP A 706 10.49 16.97 -0.55
CA ASP A 706 9.62 15.79 -0.61
C ASP A 706 8.44 15.85 0.38
N LEU A 707 8.51 16.71 1.43
CA LEU A 707 7.43 16.84 2.41
C LEU A 707 6.19 17.52 1.88
N PHE A 708 6.36 18.58 1.08
CA PHE A 708 5.25 19.45 0.70
C PHE A 708 4.49 18.90 -0.50
N GLU A 709 3.20 18.64 -0.31
CA GLU A 709 2.32 18.03 -1.31
C GLU A 709 1.11 18.92 -1.64
N VAL A 710 0.66 18.81 -2.88
CA VAL A 710 -0.59 19.43 -3.33
C VAL A 710 -1.73 18.44 -3.11
N ALA A 711 -2.66 18.78 -2.20
CA ALA A 711 -3.97 18.15 -2.20
C ALA A 711 -4.94 18.99 -3.01
N GLY A 712 -5.62 18.38 -3.98
CA GLY A 712 -6.47 19.02 -4.96
C GLY A 712 -5.98 18.87 -6.40
N ASP A 713 -6.65 19.51 -7.33
CA ASP A 713 -6.31 19.50 -8.75
C ASP A 713 -5.10 20.43 -9.03
N PRO A 714 -3.98 19.91 -9.57
CA PRO A 714 -2.77 20.72 -9.81
C PRO A 714 -2.93 21.81 -10.87
N ALA A 715 -3.96 21.75 -11.71
CA ALA A 715 -4.22 22.75 -12.74
C ALA A 715 -5.03 23.96 -12.26
N VAL A 716 -5.43 23.99 -10.99
CA VAL A 716 -6.14 25.14 -10.37
C VAL A 716 -5.26 26.38 -10.39
N ARG A 717 -5.86 27.54 -10.71
CA ARG A 717 -5.23 28.87 -10.67
C ARG A 717 -5.95 29.76 -9.66
N LEU A 718 -5.28 30.80 -9.24
CA LEU A 718 -5.95 31.92 -8.58
C LEU A 718 -6.93 32.59 -9.56
N PRO A 719 -8.09 33.03 -9.06
CA PRO A 719 -9.14 33.60 -9.90
C PRO A 719 -8.76 34.91 -10.54
#